data_6f9457b405558f1c450f47f074b04b78
#
_entry.id   6f9457b405558f1c450f47f074b04b78
#
_cell.length_a   1.000
_cell.length_b   1.000
_cell.length_c   1.000
_cell.angle_alpha   90.00
_cell.angle_beta   90.00
_cell.angle_gamma   90.00
#
_symmetry.space_group_name_H-M   'P 1'
#
loop_
_entity.id
_entity.type
_entity.pdbx_description
1 polymer ?
#
loop_
_entity_poly.entity_id
_entity_poly.type
_entity_poly.pdbx_seq_one_letter_code
_entity_poly.pdbx_strand_id
1 'polypeptide(L)'
;MDSPPESLEGLALLIPSICKADLPAGFSQRAKESGAVLVKGLTDRQEIVTKLLAALPEVNEVAARLAPDFYALGYCYLQVELLTRQMRYSSSLDEIYFENKTVEAAKAAAEGSEEEAKSCLQACFDVLMEERNQYYSVDASLLDFVLVAESTLNDSLLAEVEGGLPINLWISGALAEKVAAEHPQLKETISQKLVDKQIGIVGGEWIEGPLNLLDPETVLENLLHGQKAYEKALGYTPKVFGRRRFGMTAFIPQVLRGLGYVGAIHATLDEGKLPVSNQGKARWEGVDGSTIDTLAKFPLDATKPETFLSLFSKLGEAMDGEHVATLAFAHWPKITSPWYEDLKTIARYGNSLGEFTTVEHYFEETDTATYHGNFKPEDYRTPWLKQSIVRRQPGPISQHLAREQFNARLDVASKLEALAHLVAGTSVAKEETGPIRSIHDPANPSQHEGPLDEFAVQAACQAMASALPRSDQSKHQAYLSFNTLNSLRTRGVFLPDLPELPVNESPVISSGHDSKQKFASIEVPGCGYGWIAGDPRGGADRKQKSMLDGHVLRNEFMEVHIHPETGGIKSIYDYKTRGNRLSQQLSLRMPGKKQGAGERYLGPDASAVYSRMIVTQIDPGTSSPAMGEIHTQGRIVSAEDEVMATYKQTYRLWRSSRVLEIDIELDLKVDPKSLPWDSHYCCRLAWGDEAALTYHDVQWVRTRCSGRRIEASNYVEIEASHGKTTLLTGGIPFHLRNHGHMLDSILIPHGETQRKFRLGIGLDLPYSLPVARDFTYQAPPMLETAAMPAAGKSSWLLHLEAKNVLLTSLNPLTDDAGSPIGFQTKMLETEGRPAKGAIRCFRKIKEAHLCDFHGNRITRCEVDGDRILFQLAPGQWYPLDVIWA
;
A
#
# COMPACT_ATOMS: atom_id res chain seq x y z
N MET A 1 -50.06 17.75 -12.22
CA MET A 1 -51.51 17.70 -12.44
C MET A 1 -51.92 19.07 -12.94
N ASP A 2 -52.15 19.19 -14.22
CA ASP A 2 -52.55 20.44 -14.81
C ASP A 2 -54.00 20.75 -14.52
N SER A 3 -54.78 19.75 -14.11
CA SER A 3 -56.17 19.91 -13.64
C SER A 3 -56.44 18.93 -12.50
N PRO A 4 -56.83 19.41 -11.32
CA PRO A 4 -57.29 18.55 -10.25
C PRO A 4 -58.58 17.83 -10.65
N PRO A 5 -58.79 16.57 -10.19
CA PRO A 5 -60.04 15.82 -10.49
C PRO A 5 -61.25 16.61 -9.97
N GLU A 6 -62.38 16.51 -10.70
CA GLU A 6 -63.62 17.22 -10.37
C GLU A 6 -64.19 16.81 -9.00
N SER A 7 -64.05 15.53 -8.62
CA SER A 7 -64.38 15.02 -7.29
C SER A 7 -63.12 14.53 -6.55
N LEU A 8 -63.01 14.89 -5.29
CA LEU A 8 -61.93 14.44 -4.40
C LEU A 8 -62.41 13.33 -3.43
N GLU A 9 -63.63 12.90 -3.55
CA GLU A 9 -64.23 11.88 -2.69
C GLU A 9 -63.55 10.52 -2.87
N GLY A 10 -63.15 9.89 -1.76
CA GLY A 10 -62.50 8.59 -1.77
C GLY A 10 -61.02 8.60 -2.24
N LEU A 11 -60.43 9.76 -2.50
CA LEU A 11 -59.05 9.87 -2.94
C LEU A 11 -58.10 10.02 -1.76
N ALA A 12 -56.94 9.39 -1.86
CA ALA A 12 -55.77 9.65 -1.01
C ALA A 12 -54.79 10.61 -1.74
N LEU A 13 -54.62 11.80 -1.18
CA LEU A 13 -53.84 12.88 -1.80
C LEU A 13 -52.53 13.07 -1.04
N LEU A 14 -51.42 12.74 -1.70
CA LEU A 14 -50.07 13.01 -1.20
C LEU A 14 -49.58 14.35 -1.76
N ILE A 15 -49.29 15.29 -0.87
CA ILE A 15 -48.76 16.60 -1.23
C ILE A 15 -47.30 16.72 -0.81
N PRO A 16 -46.33 16.63 -1.75
CA PRO A 16 -44.95 16.87 -1.47
C PRO A 16 -44.75 18.28 -0.88
N SER A 17 -43.77 18.41 0.01
CA SER A 17 -43.45 19.69 0.66
C SER A 17 -43.10 20.82 -0.34
N ILE A 18 -42.48 20.46 -1.46
CA ILE A 18 -42.11 21.38 -2.56
C ILE A 18 -43.34 21.94 -3.29
N CYS A 19 -44.43 21.16 -3.42
CA CYS A 19 -45.65 21.57 -4.10
C CYS A 19 -46.63 22.35 -3.20
N LYS A 20 -46.27 22.58 -1.93
CA LYS A 20 -47.13 23.23 -0.96
C LYS A 20 -47.51 24.67 -1.33
N ALA A 21 -46.59 25.37 -1.99
CA ALA A 21 -46.76 26.74 -2.45
C ALA A 21 -47.69 26.87 -3.67
N ASP A 22 -47.79 25.80 -4.47
CA ASP A 22 -48.52 25.76 -5.75
C ASP A 22 -49.96 25.30 -5.60
N LEU A 23 -50.36 24.95 -4.38
CA LEU A 23 -51.71 24.51 -4.10
C LEU A 23 -52.70 25.68 -4.20
N PRO A 24 -53.81 25.49 -4.91
CA PRO A 24 -54.87 26.51 -4.95
C PRO A 24 -55.38 26.84 -3.53
N ALA A 25 -55.73 28.12 -3.32
CA ALA A 25 -56.25 28.57 -2.05
C ALA A 25 -57.50 27.76 -1.62
N GLY A 26 -57.49 27.23 -0.40
CA GLY A 26 -58.59 26.41 0.12
C GLY A 26 -58.58 24.95 -0.33
N PHE A 27 -57.63 24.49 -1.15
CA PHE A 27 -57.58 23.11 -1.63
C PHE A 27 -57.56 22.08 -0.48
N SER A 28 -56.73 22.27 0.52
CA SER A 28 -56.65 21.36 1.68
C SER A 28 -57.95 21.27 2.45
N GLN A 29 -58.70 22.32 2.47
CA GLN A 29 -60.01 22.35 3.15
C GLN A 29 -61.09 21.63 2.34
N ARG A 30 -61.14 21.89 1.01
CA ARG A 30 -62.05 21.18 0.10
C ARG A 30 -61.79 19.68 0.09
N ALA A 31 -60.53 19.27 0.04
CA ALA A 31 -60.15 17.86 0.10
C ALA A 31 -60.66 17.17 1.37
N LYS A 32 -60.53 17.83 2.52
CA LYS A 32 -61.08 17.30 3.78
C LYS A 32 -62.58 17.25 3.79
N GLU A 33 -63.27 18.29 3.31
CA GLU A 33 -64.74 18.37 3.23
C GLU A 33 -65.32 17.30 2.27
N SER A 34 -64.54 16.93 1.24
CA SER A 34 -64.93 15.87 0.31
C SER A 34 -64.59 14.46 0.83
N GLY A 35 -64.09 14.31 2.07
CA GLY A 35 -63.71 13.00 2.60
C GLY A 35 -62.41 12.41 2.06
N ALA A 36 -61.58 13.21 1.36
CA ALA A 36 -60.27 12.76 0.89
C ALA A 36 -59.27 12.63 2.02
N VAL A 37 -58.46 11.59 1.97
CA VAL A 37 -57.30 11.41 2.87
C VAL A 37 -56.15 12.31 2.39
N LEU A 38 -55.75 13.26 3.24
CA LEU A 38 -54.70 14.23 2.87
C LEU A 38 -53.43 13.98 3.69
N VAL A 39 -52.39 13.56 3.03
CA VAL A 39 -51.03 13.40 3.60
C VAL A 39 -50.16 14.55 3.10
N LYS A 40 -49.65 15.37 4.02
CA LYS A 40 -48.80 16.52 3.72
C LYS A 40 -47.77 16.79 4.80
N GLY A 41 -46.66 17.42 4.42
CA GLY A 41 -45.61 17.89 5.34
C GLY A 41 -44.78 16.75 5.93
N LEU A 42 -44.79 15.59 5.34
CA LEU A 42 -43.92 14.46 5.69
C LEU A 42 -42.83 14.34 4.68
N THR A 43 -41.66 13.92 5.14
CA THR A 43 -40.47 13.70 4.34
C THR A 43 -40.00 12.23 4.42
N ASP A 44 -40.40 11.53 5.48
CA ASP A 44 -40.07 10.12 5.65
C ASP A 44 -41.12 9.24 4.94
N ARG A 45 -40.63 8.37 4.07
CA ARG A 45 -41.42 7.49 3.22
C ARG A 45 -42.28 6.51 4.06
N GLN A 46 -41.67 5.93 5.09
CA GLN A 46 -42.34 4.94 5.95
C GLN A 46 -43.50 5.61 6.75
N GLU A 47 -43.25 6.84 7.18
CA GLU A 47 -44.25 7.63 7.87
C GLU A 47 -45.44 8.00 6.96
N ILE A 48 -45.14 8.30 5.68
CA ILE A 48 -46.17 8.54 4.64
C ILE A 48 -47.04 7.30 4.43
N VAL A 49 -46.39 6.14 4.23
CA VAL A 49 -47.09 4.86 4.06
C VAL A 49 -47.96 4.53 5.27
N THR A 50 -47.41 4.62 6.46
CA THR A 50 -48.15 4.35 7.71
C THR A 50 -49.36 5.23 7.83
N LYS A 51 -49.29 6.53 7.50
CA LYS A 51 -50.45 7.45 7.53
C LYS A 51 -51.47 7.15 6.46
N LEU A 52 -51.05 6.76 5.28
CA LEU A 52 -51.96 6.34 4.21
C LEU A 52 -52.72 5.08 4.59
N LEU A 53 -52.02 4.05 5.06
CA LEU A 53 -52.62 2.78 5.48
C LEU A 53 -53.57 2.95 6.70
N ALA A 54 -53.17 3.78 7.67
CA ALA A 54 -54.00 4.07 8.84
C ALA A 54 -55.30 4.85 8.51
N ALA A 55 -55.39 5.49 7.37
CA ALA A 55 -56.54 6.23 6.92
C ALA A 55 -57.54 5.40 6.06
N LEU A 56 -57.14 4.17 5.70
CA LEU A 56 -58.00 3.23 4.98
C LEU A 56 -58.89 2.47 5.96
N PRO A 57 -60.16 2.23 5.62
CA PRO A 57 -61.17 1.56 6.53
C PRO A 57 -60.78 0.11 6.80
N GLU A 58 -60.18 -0.58 5.85
CA GLU A 58 -59.63 -1.94 5.98
C GLU A 58 -58.35 -2.03 5.16
N VAL A 59 -57.29 -2.56 5.77
CA VAL A 59 -56.03 -2.82 5.06
C VAL A 59 -55.90 -4.32 4.85
N ASN A 60 -55.92 -4.74 3.60
CA ASN A 60 -55.61 -6.12 3.24
C ASN A 60 -54.11 -6.37 3.42
N GLU A 61 -53.76 -7.49 4.07
CA GLU A 61 -52.33 -7.87 4.29
C GLU A 61 -51.54 -8.02 2.98
N VAL A 62 -52.18 -8.47 1.90
CA VAL A 62 -51.58 -8.59 0.58
C VAL A 62 -51.25 -7.20 0.02
N ALA A 63 -52.18 -6.25 0.09
CA ALA A 63 -51.97 -4.87 -0.36
C ALA A 63 -50.81 -4.20 0.43
N ALA A 64 -50.79 -4.40 1.76
CA ALA A 64 -49.73 -3.87 2.60
C ALA A 64 -48.33 -4.48 2.25
N ARG A 65 -48.28 -5.78 1.94
CA ARG A 65 -47.06 -6.50 1.57
C ARG A 65 -46.53 -6.08 0.21
N LEU A 66 -47.39 -5.81 -0.77
CA LEU A 66 -47.07 -5.39 -2.12
C LEU A 66 -46.84 -3.88 -2.29
N ALA A 67 -47.19 -3.06 -1.28
CA ALA A 67 -46.96 -1.62 -1.37
C ALA A 67 -45.52 -1.21 -1.77
N PRO A 68 -44.46 -1.86 -1.26
CA PRO A 68 -43.09 -1.59 -1.74
C PRO A 68 -42.89 -1.80 -3.23
N ASP A 69 -43.55 -2.81 -3.84
CA ASP A 69 -43.43 -3.12 -5.27
C ASP A 69 -44.06 -2.00 -6.14
N PHE A 70 -45.19 -1.40 -5.70
CA PHE A 70 -45.77 -0.24 -6.37
C PHE A 70 -44.90 1.00 -6.24
N TYR A 71 -44.19 1.20 -5.13
CA TYR A 71 -43.21 2.27 -5.02
C TYR A 71 -42.02 2.05 -5.94
N ALA A 72 -41.51 0.82 -6.00
CA ALA A 72 -40.44 0.43 -6.93
C ALA A 72 -40.88 0.65 -8.38
N LEU A 73 -42.15 0.31 -8.73
CA LEU A 73 -42.69 0.58 -10.07
C LEU A 73 -42.68 2.07 -10.39
N GLY A 74 -43.21 2.91 -9.48
CA GLY A 74 -43.20 4.37 -9.66
C GLY A 74 -41.79 4.96 -9.78
N TYR A 75 -40.86 4.44 -9.01
CA TYR A 75 -39.46 4.81 -9.10
C TYR A 75 -38.82 4.36 -10.44
N CYS A 76 -39.07 3.13 -10.89
CA CYS A 76 -38.61 2.62 -12.17
C CYS A 76 -39.16 3.48 -13.35
N TYR A 77 -40.46 3.76 -13.37
CA TYR A 77 -41.09 4.62 -14.35
C TYR A 77 -40.38 5.99 -14.43
N LEU A 78 -40.16 6.63 -13.28
CA LEU A 78 -39.50 7.94 -13.23
C LEU A 78 -38.07 7.87 -13.82
N GLN A 79 -37.29 6.84 -13.45
CA GLN A 79 -35.90 6.71 -13.92
C GLN A 79 -35.85 6.44 -15.44
N VAL A 80 -36.71 5.57 -15.95
CA VAL A 80 -36.79 5.25 -17.40
C VAL A 80 -37.23 6.48 -18.20
N GLU A 81 -38.25 7.23 -17.72
CA GLU A 81 -38.68 8.47 -18.36
C GLU A 81 -37.57 9.52 -18.40
N LEU A 82 -36.81 9.70 -17.31
CA LEU A 82 -35.71 10.63 -17.27
C LEU A 82 -34.54 10.19 -18.18
N LEU A 83 -34.27 8.89 -18.30
CA LEU A 83 -33.33 8.33 -19.25
C LEU A 83 -33.70 8.67 -20.70
N THR A 84 -34.97 8.43 -21.09
CA THR A 84 -35.48 8.75 -22.40
C THR A 84 -35.36 10.23 -22.73
N ARG A 85 -35.72 11.10 -21.78
CA ARG A 85 -35.60 12.56 -21.94
C ARG A 85 -34.16 13.03 -22.07
N GLN A 86 -33.20 12.34 -21.43
CA GLN A 86 -31.77 12.65 -21.58
C GLN A 86 -31.29 12.47 -23.00
N MET A 87 -31.85 11.49 -23.73
CA MET A 87 -31.60 11.28 -25.15
C MET A 87 -32.35 12.27 -26.06
N ARG A 88 -33.12 13.20 -25.48
CA ARG A 88 -33.97 14.18 -26.20
C ARG A 88 -35.05 13.59 -27.07
N TYR A 89 -35.52 12.41 -26.76
CA TYR A 89 -36.63 11.74 -27.40
C TYR A 89 -37.93 11.89 -26.59
N SER A 90 -39.07 11.80 -27.24
CA SER A 90 -40.34 11.56 -26.57
C SER A 90 -40.45 10.09 -26.23
N SER A 91 -41.06 9.78 -25.10
CA SER A 91 -41.32 8.41 -24.69
C SER A 91 -42.20 7.72 -25.75
N SER A 92 -41.90 6.45 -26.04
CA SER A 92 -42.69 5.55 -26.86
C SER A 92 -43.50 4.56 -26.05
N LEU A 93 -43.54 4.76 -24.73
CA LEU A 93 -44.28 3.94 -23.79
C LEU A 93 -45.74 3.90 -24.13
N ASP A 94 -46.34 2.71 -24.18
CA ASP A 94 -47.81 2.56 -24.25
C ASP A 94 -48.42 2.90 -22.87
N GLU A 95 -48.63 4.21 -22.66
CA GLU A 95 -49.12 4.76 -21.37
C GLU A 95 -50.48 4.15 -21.01
N ILE A 96 -51.37 3.90 -22.00
CA ILE A 96 -52.69 3.35 -21.75
C ILE A 96 -52.58 1.91 -21.23
N TYR A 97 -51.74 1.11 -21.85
CA TYR A 97 -51.53 -0.26 -21.40
C TYR A 97 -50.88 -0.28 -20.02
N PHE A 98 -49.86 0.54 -19.79
CA PHE A 98 -49.16 0.66 -18.50
C PHE A 98 -50.10 1.08 -17.37
N GLU A 99 -50.90 2.12 -17.60
CA GLU A 99 -51.91 2.58 -16.62
C GLU A 99 -52.97 1.50 -16.29
N ASN A 100 -53.49 0.84 -17.34
CA ASN A 100 -54.46 -0.24 -17.15
C ASN A 100 -53.88 -1.38 -16.30
N LYS A 101 -52.66 -1.84 -16.61
CA LYS A 101 -52.00 -2.90 -15.87
C LYS A 101 -51.65 -2.50 -14.45
N THR A 102 -51.29 -1.26 -14.20
CA THR A 102 -51.03 -0.74 -12.88
C THR A 102 -52.31 -0.72 -12.04
N VAL A 103 -53.46 -0.32 -12.65
CA VAL A 103 -54.78 -0.33 -11.97
C VAL A 103 -55.27 -1.77 -11.72
N GLU A 104 -55.08 -2.69 -12.69
CA GLU A 104 -55.40 -4.11 -12.51
C GLU A 104 -54.59 -4.72 -11.35
N ALA A 105 -53.27 -4.44 -11.29
CA ALA A 105 -52.41 -4.87 -10.19
C ALA A 105 -52.90 -4.36 -8.84
N ALA A 106 -53.28 -3.07 -8.77
CA ALA A 106 -53.78 -2.44 -7.54
C ALA A 106 -55.12 -3.05 -7.08
N LYS A 107 -56.00 -3.34 -8.00
CA LYS A 107 -57.30 -4.01 -7.71
C LYS A 107 -57.08 -5.43 -7.21
N ALA A 108 -56.25 -6.22 -7.89
CA ALA A 108 -55.92 -7.58 -7.49
C ALA A 108 -55.29 -7.61 -6.07
N ALA A 109 -54.39 -6.66 -5.78
CA ALA A 109 -53.79 -6.51 -4.46
C ALA A 109 -54.85 -6.17 -3.39
N ALA A 110 -55.77 -5.26 -3.68
CA ALA A 110 -56.85 -4.90 -2.78
C ALA A 110 -57.86 -6.03 -2.54
N GLU A 111 -58.05 -6.91 -3.52
CA GLU A 111 -58.90 -8.11 -3.46
C GLU A 111 -58.16 -9.31 -2.80
N GLY A 112 -56.86 -9.18 -2.50
CA GLY A 112 -56.07 -10.20 -1.86
C GLY A 112 -55.47 -11.26 -2.80
N SER A 113 -55.56 -11.04 -4.13
CA SER A 113 -55.03 -11.93 -5.17
C SER A 113 -53.56 -11.60 -5.45
N GLU A 114 -52.63 -12.10 -4.62
CA GLU A 114 -51.21 -11.75 -4.68
C GLU A 114 -50.57 -12.15 -6.00
N GLU A 115 -50.83 -13.37 -6.51
CA GLU A 115 -50.24 -13.86 -7.74
C GLU A 115 -50.69 -13.03 -8.97
N GLU A 116 -51.96 -12.65 -9.01
CA GLU A 116 -52.52 -11.83 -10.10
C GLU A 116 -51.95 -10.41 -10.05
N ALA A 117 -51.82 -9.85 -8.85
CA ALA A 117 -51.17 -8.54 -8.64
C ALA A 117 -49.72 -8.52 -9.09
N LYS A 118 -48.96 -9.55 -8.73
CA LYS A 118 -47.55 -9.70 -9.17
C LYS A 118 -47.44 -9.91 -10.68
N SER A 119 -48.34 -10.68 -11.28
CA SER A 119 -48.34 -10.87 -12.74
C SER A 119 -48.62 -9.55 -13.48
N CYS A 120 -49.52 -8.73 -13.02
CA CYS A 120 -49.78 -7.41 -13.58
C CYS A 120 -48.63 -6.44 -13.35
N LEU A 121 -48.00 -6.45 -12.15
CA LEU A 121 -46.78 -5.69 -11.89
C LEU A 121 -45.62 -6.11 -12.82
N GLN A 122 -45.40 -7.42 -13.02
CA GLN A 122 -44.40 -7.93 -13.97
C GLN A 122 -44.63 -7.35 -15.38
N ALA A 123 -45.87 -7.36 -15.88
CA ALA A 123 -46.19 -6.77 -17.16
C ALA A 123 -45.88 -5.26 -17.22
N CYS A 124 -46.08 -4.52 -16.14
CA CYS A 124 -45.66 -3.11 -16.05
C CYS A 124 -44.12 -2.95 -16.13
N PHE A 125 -43.35 -3.75 -15.42
CA PHE A 125 -41.87 -3.71 -15.48
C PHE A 125 -41.31 -4.14 -16.83
N ASP A 126 -41.97 -5.12 -17.49
CA ASP A 126 -41.60 -5.57 -18.84
C ASP A 126 -41.75 -4.42 -19.86
N VAL A 127 -42.82 -3.66 -19.81
CA VAL A 127 -43.04 -2.50 -20.70
C VAL A 127 -41.96 -1.40 -20.43
N LEU A 128 -41.62 -1.14 -19.18
CA LEU A 128 -40.57 -0.20 -18.86
C LEU A 128 -39.19 -0.68 -19.31
N MET A 129 -38.93 -1.97 -19.27
CA MET A 129 -37.71 -2.58 -19.79
C MET A 129 -37.66 -2.45 -21.34
N GLU A 130 -38.76 -2.71 -22.03
CA GLU A 130 -38.87 -2.53 -23.50
C GLU A 130 -38.62 -1.07 -23.89
N GLU A 131 -39.21 -0.11 -23.17
CA GLU A 131 -39.00 1.33 -23.40
C GLU A 131 -37.50 1.69 -23.24
N ARG A 132 -36.87 1.25 -22.15
CA ARG A 132 -35.42 1.48 -21.93
C ARG A 132 -34.59 0.88 -23.07
N ASN A 133 -34.88 -0.34 -23.49
CA ASN A 133 -34.13 -1.07 -24.51
C ASN A 133 -34.19 -0.41 -25.91
N GLN A 134 -35.22 0.38 -26.20
CA GLN A 134 -35.30 1.13 -27.46
C GLN A 134 -34.19 2.19 -27.58
N TYR A 135 -33.75 2.75 -26.46
CA TYR A 135 -32.75 3.82 -26.42
C TYR A 135 -31.37 3.34 -25.92
N TYR A 136 -31.35 2.34 -25.04
CA TYR A 136 -30.16 1.77 -24.45
C TYR A 136 -30.19 0.24 -24.55
N SER A 137 -29.52 -0.28 -25.57
CA SER A 137 -29.51 -1.71 -25.86
C SER A 137 -28.56 -2.52 -25.02
N VAL A 138 -27.75 -1.86 -24.16
CA VAL A 138 -26.76 -2.49 -23.28
C VAL A 138 -27.28 -2.52 -21.87
N ASP A 139 -27.20 -3.70 -21.23
CA ASP A 139 -27.50 -3.83 -19.82
C ASP A 139 -26.33 -3.34 -18.96
N ALA A 140 -26.63 -2.61 -17.88
CA ALA A 140 -25.64 -2.19 -16.92
C ALA A 140 -25.45 -3.25 -15.83
N SER A 141 -24.19 -3.60 -15.55
CA SER A 141 -23.85 -4.43 -14.39
C SER A 141 -23.94 -3.60 -13.12
N LEU A 142 -24.72 -4.07 -12.13
CA LEU A 142 -24.85 -3.47 -10.80
C LEU A 142 -24.05 -4.30 -9.80
N LEU A 143 -23.03 -3.69 -9.19
CA LEU A 143 -22.20 -4.34 -8.18
C LEU A 143 -22.58 -3.82 -6.80
N ASP A 144 -23.16 -4.68 -5.96
CA ASP A 144 -23.52 -4.37 -4.59
C ASP A 144 -22.38 -4.76 -3.64
N PHE A 145 -21.67 -3.79 -3.08
CA PHE A 145 -20.59 -4.00 -2.12
C PHE A 145 -21.07 -3.83 -0.68
N VAL A 146 -21.22 -4.95 0.02
CA VAL A 146 -21.52 -4.99 1.46
C VAL A 146 -20.22 -4.93 2.25
N LEU A 147 -20.01 -3.83 2.97
CA LEU A 147 -18.81 -3.60 3.75
C LEU A 147 -18.86 -4.42 5.05
N VAL A 148 -17.82 -5.22 5.31
CA VAL A 148 -17.76 -6.04 6.52
C VAL A 148 -16.69 -5.50 7.47
N ALA A 149 -17.07 -5.25 8.71
CA ALA A 149 -16.19 -4.89 9.81
C ALA A 149 -16.52 -5.75 11.02
N GLU A 150 -15.66 -5.75 12.03
CA GLU A 150 -15.89 -6.51 13.27
C GLU A 150 -17.24 -6.17 13.93
N SER A 151 -17.59 -4.88 13.95
CA SER A 151 -18.85 -4.40 14.52
C SER A 151 -20.11 -4.79 13.71
N THR A 152 -19.94 -5.25 12.47
CA THR A 152 -21.06 -5.66 11.60
C THR A 152 -21.26 -7.18 11.52
N LEU A 153 -20.50 -7.97 12.26
CA LEU A 153 -20.66 -9.42 12.36
C LEU A 153 -21.85 -9.74 13.29
N ASN A 154 -23.07 -9.56 12.76
CA ASN A 154 -24.32 -9.70 13.50
C ASN A 154 -25.49 -10.09 12.58
N ASP A 155 -26.72 -10.13 13.14
CA ASP A 155 -27.92 -10.49 12.40
C ASP A 155 -28.20 -9.61 11.17
N SER A 156 -27.71 -8.35 11.15
CA SER A 156 -27.91 -7.48 10.00
C SER A 156 -27.12 -7.98 8.80
N LEU A 157 -25.89 -8.49 9.02
CA LEU A 157 -25.10 -9.09 7.94
C LEU A 157 -25.72 -10.42 7.49
N LEU A 158 -26.20 -11.25 8.43
CA LEU A 158 -26.87 -12.50 8.09
C LEU A 158 -28.11 -12.23 7.20
N ALA A 159 -28.95 -11.27 7.58
CA ALA A 159 -30.14 -10.90 6.81
C ALA A 159 -29.79 -10.27 5.43
N GLU A 160 -28.62 -9.66 5.28
CA GLU A 160 -28.14 -9.16 3.99
C GLU A 160 -27.71 -10.32 3.07
N VAL A 161 -26.96 -11.28 3.63
CA VAL A 161 -26.49 -12.51 2.95
C VAL A 161 -27.68 -13.37 2.48
N GLU A 162 -28.79 -13.41 3.23
CA GLU A 162 -30.01 -14.13 2.89
C GLU A 162 -30.87 -13.44 1.83
N GLY A 163 -30.55 -12.23 1.44
CA GLY A 163 -31.41 -11.31 0.66
C GLY A 163 -31.81 -11.73 -0.76
N GLY A 164 -31.27 -12.79 -1.34
CA GLY A 164 -31.73 -13.41 -2.60
C GLY A 164 -31.26 -12.74 -3.90
N LEU A 165 -30.67 -11.54 -3.88
CA LEU A 165 -29.96 -10.93 -5.01
C LEU A 165 -28.44 -11.12 -4.86
N PRO A 166 -27.68 -11.13 -5.96
CA PRO A 166 -26.23 -11.19 -5.90
C PRO A 166 -25.66 -9.99 -5.13
N ILE A 167 -24.78 -10.28 -4.16
CA ILE A 167 -24.03 -9.28 -3.38
C ILE A 167 -22.55 -9.62 -3.36
N ASN A 168 -21.71 -8.63 -3.02
CA ASN A 168 -20.28 -8.80 -2.92
C ASN A 168 -19.81 -8.38 -1.52
N LEU A 169 -19.28 -9.31 -0.75
CA LEU A 169 -18.77 -9.04 0.59
C LEU A 169 -17.37 -8.46 0.50
N TRP A 170 -17.20 -7.23 0.99
CA TRP A 170 -15.88 -6.61 1.09
C TRP A 170 -15.30 -6.89 2.49
N ILE A 171 -14.53 -7.96 2.58
CA ILE A 171 -14.06 -8.55 3.83
C ILE A 171 -12.54 -8.85 3.75
N SER A 172 -11.80 -8.79 4.85
CA SER A 172 -10.41 -9.22 4.94
C SER A 172 -10.28 -10.68 5.42
N GLY A 173 -9.12 -11.32 5.19
CA GLY A 173 -8.88 -12.70 5.63
C GLY A 173 -9.02 -12.89 7.14
N ALA A 174 -8.52 -11.96 7.94
CA ALA A 174 -8.66 -11.99 9.41
C ALA A 174 -10.13 -11.90 9.86
N LEU A 175 -10.96 -11.11 9.17
CA LEU A 175 -12.40 -11.07 9.45
C LEU A 175 -13.10 -12.35 9.02
N ALA A 176 -12.67 -12.99 7.93
CA ALA A 176 -13.19 -14.29 7.51
C ALA A 176 -12.88 -15.37 8.55
N GLU A 177 -11.68 -15.41 9.10
CA GLU A 177 -11.32 -16.31 10.22
C GLU A 177 -12.19 -16.03 11.46
N LYS A 178 -12.45 -14.76 11.78
CA LYS A 178 -13.30 -14.38 12.88
C LYS A 178 -14.75 -14.83 12.69
N VAL A 179 -15.31 -14.68 11.46
CA VAL A 179 -16.62 -15.21 11.09
C VAL A 179 -16.67 -16.72 11.34
N ALA A 180 -15.65 -17.46 10.89
CA ALA A 180 -15.62 -18.91 11.08
C ALA A 180 -15.52 -19.35 12.55
N ALA A 181 -14.80 -18.57 13.37
CA ALA A 181 -14.58 -18.87 14.77
C ALA A 181 -15.76 -18.49 15.69
N GLU A 182 -16.39 -17.35 15.44
CA GLU A 182 -17.36 -16.74 16.37
C GLU A 182 -18.80 -16.77 15.86
N HIS A 183 -19.04 -16.93 14.52
CA HIS A 183 -20.36 -16.84 13.89
C HIS A 183 -20.65 -18.03 12.96
N PRO A 184 -20.83 -19.27 13.49
CA PRO A 184 -20.93 -20.48 12.67
C PRO A 184 -22.12 -20.49 11.70
N GLN A 185 -23.28 -19.93 12.07
CA GLN A 185 -24.45 -19.82 11.19
C GLN A 185 -24.13 -18.90 9.99
N LEU A 186 -23.56 -17.73 10.25
CA LEU A 186 -23.16 -16.78 9.21
C LEU A 186 -22.13 -17.41 8.26
N LYS A 187 -21.14 -18.14 8.82
CA LYS A 187 -20.15 -18.90 8.03
C LYS A 187 -20.83 -19.88 7.08
N GLU A 188 -21.75 -20.71 7.61
CA GLU A 188 -22.44 -21.73 6.83
C GLU A 188 -23.25 -21.11 5.68
N THR A 189 -24.01 -20.04 5.98
CA THR A 189 -24.81 -19.33 4.99
C THR A 189 -23.93 -18.70 3.91
N ILE A 190 -22.81 -18.04 4.28
CA ILE A 190 -21.87 -17.45 3.31
C ILE A 190 -21.26 -18.56 2.45
N SER A 191 -20.76 -19.67 3.05
CA SER A 191 -20.14 -20.75 2.30
C SER A 191 -21.10 -21.39 1.29
N GLN A 192 -22.35 -21.61 1.66
CA GLN A 192 -23.37 -22.12 0.75
C GLN A 192 -23.66 -21.14 -0.40
N LYS A 193 -23.84 -19.87 -0.11
CA LYS A 193 -24.12 -18.84 -1.11
C LYS A 193 -22.95 -18.57 -2.07
N LEU A 194 -21.70 -18.82 -1.63
CA LEU A 194 -20.51 -18.79 -2.49
C LEU A 194 -20.55 -19.96 -3.50
N VAL A 195 -20.93 -21.16 -3.05
CA VAL A 195 -21.10 -22.33 -3.94
C VAL A 195 -22.20 -22.06 -4.97
N ASP A 196 -23.32 -21.45 -4.55
CA ASP A 196 -24.46 -21.11 -5.40
C ASP A 196 -24.17 -19.86 -6.30
N LYS A 197 -22.97 -19.28 -6.23
CA LYS A 197 -22.57 -18.06 -6.96
C LYS A 197 -23.49 -16.85 -6.73
N GLN A 198 -24.13 -16.77 -5.58
CA GLN A 198 -24.97 -15.64 -5.18
C GLN A 198 -24.20 -14.58 -4.39
N ILE A 199 -23.00 -14.94 -3.93
CA ILE A 199 -22.10 -14.02 -3.21
C ILE A 199 -20.74 -14.04 -3.92
N GLY A 200 -20.17 -12.84 -4.14
CA GLY A 200 -18.79 -12.62 -4.49
C GLY A 200 -17.98 -12.15 -3.28
N ILE A 201 -16.67 -12.37 -3.28
CA ILE A 201 -15.76 -11.84 -2.26
C ILE A 201 -14.80 -10.84 -2.87
N VAL A 202 -14.77 -9.64 -2.32
CA VAL A 202 -13.76 -8.61 -2.59
C VAL A 202 -12.80 -8.58 -1.40
N GLY A 203 -11.54 -8.93 -1.65
CA GLY A 203 -10.54 -9.01 -0.60
C GLY A 203 -9.20 -9.49 -1.12
N GLY A 204 -8.46 -10.22 -0.28
CA GLY A 204 -7.18 -10.84 -0.64
C GLY A 204 -6.14 -10.74 0.46
N GLU A 205 -5.96 -9.57 1.06
CA GLU A 205 -5.06 -9.40 2.20
C GLU A 205 -5.63 -10.10 3.45
N TRP A 206 -4.74 -10.66 4.25
CA TRP A 206 -5.12 -11.11 5.60
C TRP A 206 -5.53 -9.91 6.45
N ILE A 207 -4.69 -8.86 6.49
CA ILE A 207 -4.97 -7.57 7.14
C ILE A 207 -4.62 -6.44 6.18
N GLU A 208 -5.50 -5.44 6.06
CA GLU A 208 -5.25 -4.24 5.27
C GLU A 208 -4.25 -3.30 5.98
N GLY A 209 -2.95 -3.47 5.68
CA GLY A 209 -1.87 -2.62 6.16
C GLY A 209 -1.55 -1.42 5.25
N PRO A 210 -0.48 -0.67 5.52
CA PRO A 210 0.00 0.42 4.67
C PRO A 210 0.78 -0.13 3.46
N LEU A 211 0.07 -0.80 2.55
CA LEU A 211 0.59 -1.63 1.45
C LEU A 211 1.72 -0.97 0.65
N ASN A 212 1.61 0.31 0.33
CA ASN A 212 2.63 1.06 -0.42
C ASN A 212 3.94 1.30 0.35
N LEU A 213 3.92 1.12 1.67
CA LEU A 213 5.08 1.22 2.56
C LEU A 213 5.60 -0.15 3.01
N LEU A 214 5.01 -1.24 2.53
CA LEU A 214 5.49 -2.60 2.79
C LEU A 214 6.49 -3.03 1.71
N ASP A 215 7.45 -3.84 2.11
CA ASP A 215 8.35 -4.49 1.16
C ASP A 215 7.62 -5.59 0.36
N PRO A 216 8.14 -6.00 -0.82
CA PRO A 216 7.49 -6.99 -1.69
C PRO A 216 7.19 -8.32 -1.00
N GLU A 217 8.11 -8.84 -0.19
CA GLU A 217 7.92 -10.12 0.51
C GLU A 217 6.79 -10.03 1.54
N THR A 218 6.71 -8.93 2.29
CA THR A 218 5.62 -8.68 3.24
C THR A 218 4.26 -8.57 2.53
N VAL A 219 4.21 -7.92 1.37
CA VAL A 219 2.98 -7.86 0.55
C VAL A 219 2.56 -9.24 0.11
N LEU A 220 3.49 -10.04 -0.42
CA LEU A 220 3.20 -11.39 -0.89
C LEU A 220 2.75 -12.31 0.25
N GLU A 221 3.45 -12.29 1.38
CA GLU A 221 3.10 -13.09 2.56
C GLU A 221 1.70 -12.75 3.09
N ASN A 222 1.35 -11.44 3.12
CA ASN A 222 0.03 -10.99 3.54
C ASN A 222 -1.08 -11.53 2.62
N LEU A 223 -0.86 -11.51 1.31
CA LEU A 223 -1.82 -12.03 0.34
C LEU A 223 -1.92 -13.56 0.39
N LEU A 224 -0.81 -14.28 0.49
CA LEU A 224 -0.80 -15.74 0.62
C LEU A 224 -1.47 -16.19 1.92
N HIS A 225 -1.20 -15.48 3.03
CA HIS A 225 -1.85 -15.75 4.31
C HIS A 225 -3.36 -15.46 4.22
N GLY A 226 -3.73 -14.37 3.56
CA GLY A 226 -5.13 -14.04 3.28
C GLY A 226 -5.83 -15.15 2.50
N GLN A 227 -5.27 -15.62 1.37
CA GLN A 227 -5.85 -16.72 0.59
C GLN A 227 -6.06 -17.99 1.44
N LYS A 228 -5.05 -18.36 2.25
CA LYS A 228 -5.18 -19.51 3.19
C LYS A 228 -6.28 -19.29 4.24
N ALA A 229 -6.40 -18.07 4.75
CA ALA A 229 -7.41 -17.72 5.75
C ALA A 229 -8.83 -17.86 5.17
N TYR A 230 -9.08 -17.34 3.97
CA TYR A 230 -10.37 -17.50 3.30
C TYR A 230 -10.68 -18.97 2.97
N GLU A 231 -9.72 -19.70 2.42
CA GLU A 231 -9.90 -21.12 2.10
C GLU A 231 -10.25 -21.93 3.34
N LYS A 232 -9.53 -21.75 4.45
CA LYS A 232 -9.79 -22.40 5.72
C LYS A 232 -11.12 -22.01 6.36
N ALA A 233 -11.45 -20.70 6.29
CA ALA A 233 -12.64 -20.17 6.95
C ALA A 233 -13.93 -20.42 6.17
N LEU A 234 -13.91 -20.24 4.85
CA LEU A 234 -15.11 -20.23 4.00
C LEU A 234 -15.11 -21.33 2.92
N GLY A 235 -14.00 -22.07 2.76
CA GLY A 235 -13.85 -23.03 1.67
C GLY A 235 -13.72 -22.36 0.29
N TYR A 236 -13.23 -21.12 0.24
CA TYR A 236 -13.21 -20.31 -0.96
C TYR A 236 -11.99 -19.39 -1.01
N THR A 237 -11.33 -19.32 -2.15
CA THR A 237 -10.21 -18.40 -2.40
C THR A 237 -10.68 -17.23 -3.27
N PRO A 238 -10.63 -15.96 -2.79
CA PRO A 238 -11.06 -14.79 -3.56
C PRO A 238 -10.31 -14.65 -4.88
N LYS A 239 -11.06 -14.42 -5.97
CA LYS A 239 -10.50 -14.18 -7.30
C LYS A 239 -10.42 -12.70 -7.65
N VAL A 240 -11.07 -11.83 -6.88
CA VAL A 240 -11.08 -10.40 -7.11
C VAL A 240 -10.45 -9.69 -5.91
N PHE A 241 -9.35 -8.98 -6.20
CA PHE A 241 -8.65 -8.20 -5.20
C PHE A 241 -9.38 -6.89 -4.91
N GLY A 242 -9.46 -6.51 -3.65
CA GLY A 242 -9.93 -5.20 -3.25
C GLY A 242 -9.57 -4.88 -1.81
N ARG A 243 -9.43 -3.60 -1.53
CA ARG A 243 -9.12 -3.09 -0.20
C ARG A 243 -9.84 -1.78 0.06
N ARG A 244 -10.28 -1.56 1.29
CA ARG A 244 -10.98 -0.33 1.68
C ARG A 244 -10.03 0.84 1.89
N ARG A 245 -8.76 0.56 2.23
CA ARG A 245 -7.72 1.54 2.54
C ARG A 245 -6.83 1.83 1.35
N PHE A 246 -6.21 3.00 1.35
CA PHE A 246 -5.18 3.38 0.39
C PHE A 246 -3.93 2.51 0.50
N GLY A 247 -3.08 2.63 -0.51
CA GLY A 247 -1.78 1.98 -0.57
C GLY A 247 -1.55 1.15 -1.83
N MET A 248 -2.48 1.16 -2.78
CA MET A 248 -2.26 0.53 -4.08
C MET A 248 -1.11 1.22 -4.80
N THR A 249 -0.34 0.44 -5.57
CA THR A 249 0.80 0.92 -6.38
C THR A 249 0.85 0.15 -7.69
N ALA A 250 1.60 0.66 -8.64
CA ALA A 250 1.83 -0.02 -9.92
C ALA A 250 2.66 -1.31 -9.80
N PHE A 251 3.15 -1.69 -8.63
CA PHE A 251 3.82 -2.97 -8.39
C PHE A 251 2.83 -4.13 -8.21
N ILE A 252 1.62 -3.85 -7.71
CA ILE A 252 0.64 -4.85 -7.29
C ILE A 252 0.10 -5.75 -8.44
N PRO A 253 -0.14 -5.26 -9.68
CA PRO A 253 -0.68 -6.09 -10.75
C PRO A 253 0.06 -7.41 -10.98
N GLN A 254 1.42 -7.39 -10.98
CA GLN A 254 2.20 -8.60 -11.15
C GLN A 254 2.00 -9.61 -10.02
N VAL A 255 1.85 -9.13 -8.78
CA VAL A 255 1.64 -9.99 -7.60
C VAL A 255 0.25 -10.63 -7.67
N LEU A 256 -0.78 -9.83 -7.97
CA LEU A 256 -2.15 -10.34 -8.11
C LEU A 256 -2.25 -11.38 -9.21
N ARG A 257 -1.67 -11.10 -10.37
CA ARG A 257 -1.65 -12.06 -11.49
C ARG A 257 -0.91 -13.34 -11.14
N GLY A 258 0.25 -13.23 -10.48
CA GLY A 258 1.04 -14.39 -10.02
C GLY A 258 0.35 -15.21 -8.92
N LEU A 259 -0.67 -14.66 -8.25
CA LEU A 259 -1.53 -15.30 -7.26
C LEU A 259 -2.89 -15.76 -7.83
N GLY A 260 -3.12 -15.62 -9.15
CA GLY A 260 -4.32 -16.13 -9.81
C GLY A 260 -5.57 -15.23 -9.70
N TYR A 261 -5.42 -13.96 -9.32
CA TYR A 261 -6.54 -13.02 -9.36
C TYR A 261 -6.95 -12.71 -10.80
N VAL A 262 -8.25 -12.67 -11.05
CA VAL A 262 -8.83 -12.36 -12.38
C VAL A 262 -9.17 -10.89 -12.53
N GLY A 263 -9.43 -10.18 -11.41
CA GLY A 263 -9.78 -8.79 -11.40
C GLY A 263 -9.40 -8.07 -10.10
N ALA A 264 -9.51 -6.74 -10.10
CA ALA A 264 -9.27 -5.92 -8.92
C ALA A 264 -10.24 -4.74 -8.84
N ILE A 265 -10.56 -4.30 -7.63
CA ILE A 265 -11.25 -3.04 -7.39
C ILE A 265 -10.20 -1.95 -7.19
N HIS A 266 -10.02 -1.12 -8.21
CA HIS A 266 -9.04 -0.01 -8.18
C HIS A 266 -9.69 1.27 -7.64
N ALA A 267 -10.33 1.12 -6.50
CA ALA A 267 -10.96 2.18 -5.72
C ALA A 267 -10.76 1.90 -4.23
N THR A 268 -10.78 2.95 -3.41
CA THR A 268 -10.70 2.84 -1.96
C THR A 268 -11.72 3.75 -1.30
N LEU A 269 -12.06 3.48 -0.06
CA LEU A 269 -13.08 4.22 0.69
C LEU A 269 -12.48 5.27 1.64
N ASP A 270 -11.15 5.28 1.77
CA ASP A 270 -10.41 6.24 2.58
C ASP A 270 -10.17 7.57 1.84
N GLU A 271 -9.81 8.63 2.58
CA GLU A 271 -9.32 9.87 2.01
C GLU A 271 -7.99 9.65 1.29
N GLY A 272 -7.85 10.15 0.07
CA GLY A 272 -6.59 10.10 -0.66
C GLY A 272 -6.77 10.46 -2.12
N LYS A 273 -5.76 10.14 -2.91
CA LYS A 273 -5.82 10.31 -4.36
C LYS A 273 -5.57 8.95 -5.01
N LEU A 274 -6.42 8.61 -5.95
CA LEU A 274 -6.27 7.50 -6.87
C LEU A 274 -6.26 8.01 -8.30
N PRO A 275 -5.64 7.29 -9.22
CA PRO A 275 -5.82 7.54 -10.64
C PRO A 275 -7.30 7.49 -11.01
N VAL A 276 -7.73 8.43 -11.84
CA VAL A 276 -9.11 8.49 -12.33
C VAL A 276 -9.16 7.90 -13.73
N SER A 277 -10.09 6.99 -13.95
CA SER A 277 -10.44 6.47 -15.28
C SER A 277 -11.79 7.04 -15.73
N ASN A 278 -11.90 7.31 -17.03
CA ASN A 278 -13.18 7.66 -17.64
C ASN A 278 -14.02 6.41 -17.97
N GLN A 279 -13.46 5.22 -17.80
CA GLN A 279 -14.10 3.93 -18.01
C GLN A 279 -14.32 3.22 -16.69
N GLY A 280 -15.47 2.58 -16.51
CA GLY A 280 -15.77 1.76 -15.33
C GLY A 280 -14.81 0.58 -15.23
N LYS A 281 -14.69 -0.18 -16.32
CA LYS A 281 -13.72 -1.27 -16.44
C LYS A 281 -12.47 -0.75 -17.17
N ALA A 282 -11.32 -0.87 -16.52
CA ALA A 282 -10.03 -0.44 -17.06
C ALA A 282 -8.97 -1.53 -16.82
N ARG A 283 -7.90 -1.51 -17.60
CA ARG A 283 -6.77 -2.42 -17.43
C ARG A 283 -5.67 -1.71 -16.65
N TRP A 284 -5.36 -2.23 -15.47
CA TRP A 284 -4.30 -1.72 -14.62
C TRP A 284 -2.97 -2.37 -14.99
N GLU A 285 -2.02 -1.55 -15.47
CA GLU A 285 -0.71 -1.99 -15.89
C GLU A 285 0.29 -1.88 -14.74
N GLY A 286 1.05 -2.94 -14.52
CA GLY A 286 2.14 -3.01 -13.54
C GLY A 286 3.45 -2.44 -14.07
N VAL A 287 4.42 -2.23 -13.14
CA VAL A 287 5.78 -1.77 -13.48
C VAL A 287 6.55 -2.72 -14.38
N ASP A 288 6.16 -3.99 -14.40
CA ASP A 288 6.74 -5.07 -15.23
C ASP A 288 5.99 -5.26 -16.57
N GLY A 289 4.95 -4.44 -16.83
CA GLY A 289 4.07 -4.58 -17.99
C GLY A 289 2.97 -5.64 -17.85
N SER A 290 2.90 -6.33 -16.71
CA SER A 290 1.75 -7.22 -16.43
C SER A 290 0.48 -6.39 -16.28
N THR A 291 -0.67 -6.96 -16.68
CA THR A 291 -1.96 -6.25 -16.62
C THR A 291 -3.01 -7.08 -15.93
N ILE A 292 -3.91 -6.40 -15.20
CA ILE A 292 -5.11 -6.98 -14.61
C ILE A 292 -6.30 -6.07 -14.88
N ASP A 293 -7.46 -6.65 -15.19
CA ASP A 293 -8.70 -5.88 -15.36
C ASP A 293 -9.16 -5.33 -14.00
N THR A 294 -9.62 -4.10 -13.98
CA THR A 294 -10.05 -3.44 -12.74
C THR A 294 -11.35 -2.69 -12.91
N LEU A 295 -12.13 -2.63 -11.83
CA LEU A 295 -13.15 -1.62 -11.65
C LEU A 295 -12.46 -0.34 -11.12
N ALA A 296 -12.38 0.69 -11.97
CA ALA A 296 -11.66 1.94 -11.70
C ALA A 296 -12.59 3.12 -11.34
N LYS A 297 -13.72 2.83 -10.75
CA LYS A 297 -14.71 3.81 -10.27
C LYS A 297 -14.93 3.69 -8.78
N PHE A 298 -15.16 4.83 -8.12
CA PHE A 298 -15.60 4.84 -6.74
C PHE A 298 -17.04 4.32 -6.65
N PRO A 299 -17.31 3.37 -5.74
CA PRO A 299 -18.68 2.96 -5.48
C PRO A 299 -19.56 4.14 -5.03
N LEU A 300 -20.79 4.15 -5.47
CA LEU A 300 -21.80 5.10 -5.05
C LEU A 300 -22.24 4.77 -3.62
N ASP A 301 -22.45 5.80 -2.83
CA ASP A 301 -22.95 5.65 -1.46
C ASP A 301 -24.44 5.26 -1.48
N ALA A 302 -24.74 4.00 -1.15
CA ALA A 302 -26.10 3.48 -1.14
C ALA A 302 -26.95 3.99 0.03
N THR A 303 -26.36 4.75 0.96
CA THR A 303 -27.10 5.36 2.07
C THR A 303 -27.75 6.70 1.69
N LYS A 304 -27.28 7.32 0.60
CA LYS A 304 -27.67 8.68 0.21
C LYS A 304 -28.84 8.68 -0.80
N PRO A 305 -29.96 9.33 -0.47
CA PRO A 305 -31.07 9.49 -1.43
C PRO A 305 -30.67 10.17 -2.73
N GLU A 306 -29.73 11.13 -2.69
CA GLU A 306 -29.24 11.89 -3.85
C GLU A 306 -28.62 10.97 -4.90
N THR A 307 -28.00 9.87 -4.48
CA THR A 307 -27.46 8.84 -5.38
C THR A 307 -28.54 8.30 -6.31
N PHE A 308 -29.71 8.02 -5.77
CA PHE A 308 -30.81 7.38 -6.50
C PHE A 308 -31.72 8.37 -7.23
N LEU A 309 -31.83 9.60 -6.74
CA LEU A 309 -32.53 10.66 -7.47
C LEU A 309 -31.83 11.05 -8.78
N SER A 310 -30.51 10.88 -8.85
CA SER A 310 -29.71 11.11 -10.05
C SER A 310 -29.26 9.82 -10.76
N LEU A 311 -29.86 8.68 -10.44
CA LEU A 311 -29.43 7.38 -10.97
C LEU A 311 -29.51 7.33 -12.49
N PHE A 312 -30.59 7.85 -13.08
CA PHE A 312 -30.78 7.90 -14.55
C PHE A 312 -29.57 8.53 -15.27
N SER A 313 -29.01 9.63 -14.73
CA SER A 313 -27.88 10.31 -15.33
C SER A 313 -26.63 9.41 -15.31
N LYS A 314 -26.35 8.78 -14.18
CA LYS A 314 -25.18 7.87 -14.03
C LYS A 314 -25.33 6.60 -14.85
N LEU A 315 -26.55 6.08 -14.93
CA LEU A 315 -26.86 4.90 -15.71
C LEU A 315 -26.72 5.20 -17.21
N GLY A 316 -27.27 6.33 -17.69
CA GLY A 316 -27.14 6.78 -19.07
C GLY A 316 -25.67 7.04 -19.45
N GLU A 317 -24.91 7.71 -18.60
CA GLU A 317 -23.47 7.93 -18.81
C GLU A 317 -22.69 6.61 -18.90
N ALA A 318 -23.03 5.61 -18.09
CA ALA A 318 -22.39 4.29 -18.13
C ALA A 318 -22.77 3.53 -19.40
N MET A 319 -24.06 3.48 -19.77
CA MET A 319 -24.53 2.74 -20.95
C MET A 319 -24.08 3.37 -22.27
N ASP A 320 -23.93 4.69 -22.33
CA ASP A 320 -23.48 5.39 -23.55
C ASP A 320 -21.96 5.51 -23.67
N GLY A 321 -21.27 5.71 -22.57
CA GLY A 321 -19.87 6.15 -22.57
C GLY A 321 -18.86 5.08 -22.18
N GLU A 322 -19.30 3.94 -21.63
CA GLU A 322 -18.39 2.91 -21.14
C GLU A 322 -18.42 1.66 -22.02
N HIS A 323 -17.27 1.05 -22.18
CA HIS A 323 -17.13 -0.22 -22.87
C HIS A 323 -17.92 -1.35 -22.18
N VAL A 324 -17.90 -1.34 -20.84
CA VAL A 324 -18.73 -2.21 -20.01
C VAL A 324 -19.53 -1.30 -19.07
N ALA A 325 -20.82 -1.17 -19.32
CA ALA A 325 -21.70 -0.33 -18.48
C ALA A 325 -21.74 -0.87 -17.05
N THR A 326 -21.27 -0.07 -16.09
CA THR A 326 -21.11 -0.53 -14.71
C THR A 326 -21.50 0.55 -13.71
N LEU A 327 -22.31 0.18 -12.72
CA LEU A 327 -22.52 0.94 -11.49
C LEU A 327 -22.17 0.08 -10.29
N ALA A 328 -21.43 0.65 -9.36
CA ALA A 328 -21.08 0.01 -8.11
C ALA A 328 -21.67 0.80 -6.94
N PHE A 329 -22.19 0.10 -5.95
CA PHE A 329 -22.75 0.69 -4.73
C PHE A 329 -22.00 0.13 -3.53
N ALA A 330 -21.84 0.93 -2.48
CA ALA A 330 -21.25 0.47 -1.23
C ALA A 330 -22.12 0.91 -0.03
N HIS A 331 -22.30 -0.02 0.90
CA HIS A 331 -23.04 0.26 2.14
C HIS A 331 -22.60 -0.70 3.26
N TRP A 332 -22.94 -0.33 4.48
CA TRP A 332 -22.90 -1.24 5.63
C TRP A 332 -24.17 -2.09 5.67
N PRO A 333 -24.14 -3.32 6.24
CA PRO A 333 -25.29 -4.21 6.30
C PRO A 333 -26.54 -3.51 6.83
N LYS A 334 -27.64 -3.56 6.06
CA LYS A 334 -28.94 -2.93 6.35
C LYS A 334 -28.93 -1.42 6.56
N ILE A 335 -27.83 -0.74 6.22
CA ILE A 335 -27.76 0.73 6.24
C ILE A 335 -27.81 1.22 4.80
N THR A 336 -29.02 1.39 4.28
CA THR A 336 -29.31 1.75 2.90
C THR A 336 -30.40 2.82 2.81
N SER A 337 -30.44 3.53 1.69
CA SER A 337 -31.54 4.42 1.33
C SER A 337 -32.78 3.59 0.95
N PRO A 338 -34.01 4.00 1.27
CA PRO A 338 -35.22 3.35 0.77
C PRO A 338 -35.29 3.24 -0.76
N TRP A 339 -34.66 4.16 -1.47
CA TRP A 339 -34.52 4.13 -2.94
C TRP A 339 -33.61 3.01 -3.44
N TYR A 340 -32.62 2.59 -2.64
CA TYR A 340 -31.81 1.43 -2.95
C TYR A 340 -32.61 0.13 -2.82
N GLU A 341 -33.47 0.04 -1.81
CA GLU A 341 -34.37 -1.11 -1.67
C GLU A 341 -35.39 -1.18 -2.82
N ASP A 342 -35.82 -0.03 -3.34
CA ASP A 342 -36.67 0.00 -4.56
C ASP A 342 -35.87 -0.52 -5.76
N LEU A 343 -34.60 -0.12 -5.95
CA LEU A 343 -33.75 -0.65 -7.02
C LEU A 343 -33.59 -2.17 -6.90
N LYS A 344 -33.37 -2.69 -5.68
CA LYS A 344 -33.32 -4.14 -5.42
C LYS A 344 -34.67 -4.82 -5.75
N THR A 345 -35.78 -4.16 -5.46
CA THR A 345 -37.11 -4.69 -5.81
C THR A 345 -37.32 -4.71 -7.31
N ILE A 346 -36.96 -3.65 -8.04
CA ILE A 346 -37.01 -3.59 -9.50
C ILE A 346 -36.23 -4.75 -10.12
N ALA A 347 -35.03 -5.01 -9.61
CA ALA A 347 -34.17 -6.08 -10.12
C ALA A 347 -34.73 -7.51 -9.93
N ARG A 348 -35.73 -7.69 -9.04
CA ARG A 348 -36.46 -8.96 -8.92
C ARG A 348 -37.51 -9.16 -10.02
N TYR A 349 -37.98 -8.07 -10.65
CA TYR A 349 -38.92 -8.09 -11.76
C TYR A 349 -38.21 -8.06 -13.12
N GLY A 350 -36.98 -7.55 -13.21
CA GLY A 350 -36.23 -7.50 -14.45
C GLY A 350 -35.03 -6.55 -14.41
N ASN A 351 -34.34 -6.39 -15.54
CA ASN A 351 -33.13 -5.59 -15.65
C ASN A 351 -33.36 -4.16 -16.20
N SER A 352 -34.56 -3.59 -16.00
CA SER A 352 -34.91 -2.25 -16.52
C SER A 352 -33.92 -1.16 -16.14
N LEU A 353 -33.32 -1.25 -14.95
CA LEU A 353 -32.30 -0.32 -14.46
C LEU A 353 -30.93 -1.01 -14.24
N GLY A 354 -30.70 -2.19 -14.86
CA GLY A 354 -29.48 -2.97 -14.75
C GLY A 354 -29.66 -4.27 -13.97
N GLU A 355 -28.63 -5.09 -13.98
CA GLU A 355 -28.62 -6.43 -13.40
C GLU A 355 -27.59 -6.53 -12.25
N PHE A 356 -28.01 -6.99 -11.07
CA PHE A 356 -27.09 -7.27 -9.97
C PHE A 356 -26.26 -8.52 -10.26
N THR A 357 -24.94 -8.42 -10.03
CA THR A 357 -24.02 -9.52 -10.34
C THR A 357 -22.91 -9.61 -9.29
N THR A 358 -22.27 -10.79 -9.21
CA THR A 358 -21.06 -10.96 -8.41
C THR A 358 -19.83 -10.43 -9.14
N VAL A 359 -18.81 -10.03 -8.39
CA VAL A 359 -17.56 -9.51 -8.97
C VAL A 359 -16.84 -10.53 -9.82
N GLU A 360 -16.88 -11.82 -9.46
CA GLU A 360 -16.28 -12.89 -10.23
C GLU A 360 -16.98 -13.02 -11.59
N HIS A 361 -18.32 -13.11 -11.58
CA HIS A 361 -19.10 -13.17 -12.82
C HIS A 361 -18.87 -11.94 -13.70
N TYR A 362 -18.83 -10.73 -13.08
CA TYR A 362 -18.53 -9.49 -13.79
C TYR A 362 -17.19 -9.54 -14.52
N PHE A 363 -16.10 -9.99 -13.87
CA PHE A 363 -14.79 -10.03 -14.50
C PHE A 363 -14.62 -11.20 -15.48
N GLU A 364 -15.31 -12.32 -15.27
CA GLU A 364 -15.23 -13.51 -16.13
C GLU A 364 -16.07 -13.38 -17.40
N GLU A 365 -17.27 -12.77 -17.34
CA GLU A 365 -18.25 -12.78 -18.42
C GLU A 365 -18.30 -11.46 -19.22
N THR A 366 -17.82 -10.34 -18.67
CA THR A 366 -17.80 -9.09 -19.43
C THR A 366 -16.53 -8.94 -20.26
N ASP A 367 -16.63 -8.18 -21.33
CA ASP A 367 -15.50 -7.94 -22.24
C ASP A 367 -14.26 -7.41 -21.51
N THR A 368 -13.10 -7.85 -21.97
CA THR A 368 -11.82 -7.38 -21.47
C THR A 368 -11.69 -5.86 -21.69
N ALA A 369 -11.18 -5.15 -20.68
CA ALA A 369 -11.02 -3.71 -20.75
C ALA A 369 -10.10 -3.29 -21.91
N THR A 370 -10.54 -2.33 -22.70
CA THR A 370 -9.77 -1.74 -23.82
C THR A 370 -8.91 -0.57 -23.38
N TYR A 371 -9.29 0.12 -22.32
CA TYR A 371 -8.55 1.26 -21.77
C TYR A 371 -7.41 0.80 -20.85
N HIS A 372 -6.19 1.20 -21.18
CA HIS A 372 -5.00 0.95 -20.37
C HIS A 372 -4.69 2.14 -19.46
N GLY A 373 -4.59 1.88 -18.16
CA GLY A 373 -4.15 2.86 -17.17
C GLY A 373 -2.69 2.62 -16.79
N ASN A 374 -1.79 3.47 -17.31
CA ASN A 374 -0.41 3.55 -16.83
C ASN A 374 -0.33 4.64 -15.76
N PHE A 375 -0.35 4.26 -14.51
CA PHE A 375 -0.46 5.17 -13.39
C PHE A 375 0.90 5.44 -12.74
N LYS A 376 1.21 6.72 -12.55
CA LYS A 376 2.46 7.18 -11.93
C LYS A 376 2.35 7.18 -10.41
N PRO A 377 3.47 7.13 -9.67
CA PRO A 377 3.45 7.19 -8.19
C PRO A 377 2.70 8.40 -7.64
N GLU A 378 2.79 9.56 -8.27
CA GLU A 378 2.10 10.78 -7.88
C GLU A 378 0.58 10.76 -8.09
N ASP A 379 0.07 9.81 -8.86
CA ASP A 379 -1.38 9.60 -9.03
C ASP A 379 -1.98 8.90 -7.82
N TYR A 380 -1.15 8.22 -7.03
CA TYR A 380 -1.53 7.63 -5.76
C TYR A 380 -1.11 8.55 -4.62
N ARG A 381 -1.99 8.80 -3.68
CA ARG A 381 -1.69 9.53 -2.46
C ARG A 381 -2.35 8.86 -1.29
N THR A 382 -1.57 8.58 -0.26
CA THR A 382 -2.08 7.98 0.95
C THR A 382 -2.31 9.00 2.05
N PRO A 383 -3.29 8.82 2.91
CA PRO A 383 -3.53 9.66 4.06
C PRO A 383 -2.82 9.18 5.34
N TRP A 384 -1.94 8.16 5.28
CA TRP A 384 -1.40 7.47 6.46
C TRP A 384 -0.89 8.42 7.54
N LEU A 385 0.01 9.34 7.18
CA LEU A 385 0.59 10.28 8.14
C LEU A 385 -0.48 11.19 8.77
N LYS A 386 -1.43 11.70 7.98
CA LYS A 386 -2.54 12.52 8.49
C LYS A 386 -3.47 11.71 9.39
N GLN A 387 -3.84 10.50 8.98
CA GLN A 387 -4.73 9.63 9.74
C GLN A 387 -4.13 9.20 11.07
N SER A 388 -2.84 8.84 11.09
CA SER A 388 -2.13 8.48 12.32
C SER A 388 -2.20 9.61 13.35
N ILE A 389 -2.02 10.86 12.94
CA ILE A 389 -2.10 12.02 13.82
C ILE A 389 -3.53 12.30 14.28
N VAL A 390 -4.51 12.29 13.35
CA VAL A 390 -5.92 12.50 13.66
C VAL A 390 -6.45 11.46 14.64
N ARG A 391 -6.05 10.21 14.47
CA ARG A 391 -6.38 9.09 15.35
C ARG A 391 -5.55 9.05 16.63
N ARG A 392 -4.62 10.00 16.81
CA ARG A 392 -3.70 10.08 17.94
C ARG A 392 -2.89 8.80 18.15
N GLN A 393 -2.50 8.15 17.08
CA GLN A 393 -1.62 6.98 17.15
C GLN A 393 -0.24 7.42 17.62
N PRO A 394 0.37 6.69 18.57
CA PRO A 394 1.71 7.01 19.03
C PRO A 394 2.73 6.73 17.93
N GLY A 395 3.76 7.57 17.83
CA GLY A 395 4.89 7.34 16.94
C GLY A 395 4.57 7.23 15.44
N PRO A 396 3.94 8.24 14.80
CA PRO A 396 3.52 8.16 13.40
C PRO A 396 4.67 7.94 12.40
N ILE A 397 5.93 8.16 12.81
CA ILE A 397 7.14 7.83 12.05
C ILE A 397 7.83 6.59 12.62
N SER A 398 8.02 6.55 13.95
CA SER A 398 8.79 5.50 14.61
C SER A 398 8.17 4.10 14.46
N GLN A 399 6.87 3.98 14.31
CA GLN A 399 6.22 2.70 14.01
C GLN A 399 6.68 2.12 12.66
N HIS A 400 6.72 2.95 11.61
CA HIS A 400 7.21 2.53 10.31
C HIS A 400 8.70 2.17 10.36
N LEU A 401 9.48 3.00 11.06
CA LEU A 401 10.91 2.76 11.26
C LEU A 401 11.17 1.42 11.95
N ALA A 402 10.46 1.15 13.05
CA ALA A 402 10.59 -0.11 13.81
C ALA A 402 10.22 -1.33 12.93
N ARG A 403 9.16 -1.24 12.14
CA ARG A 403 8.75 -2.28 11.19
C ARG A 403 9.83 -2.55 10.14
N GLU A 404 10.37 -1.50 9.50
CA GLU A 404 11.40 -1.65 8.48
C GLU A 404 12.68 -2.31 9.05
N GLN A 405 13.07 -1.92 10.25
CA GLN A 405 14.21 -2.52 10.95
C GLN A 405 13.95 -3.97 11.34
N PHE A 406 12.74 -4.28 11.82
CA PHE A 406 12.33 -5.65 12.12
C PHE A 406 12.38 -6.55 10.88
N ASN A 407 11.74 -6.14 9.79
CA ASN A 407 11.74 -6.90 8.53
C ASN A 407 13.16 -7.04 7.95
N ALA A 408 14.01 -6.02 8.09
CA ALA A 408 15.41 -6.10 7.68
C ALA A 408 16.21 -7.14 8.49
N ARG A 409 15.97 -7.24 9.81
CA ARG A 409 16.58 -8.27 10.66
C ARG A 409 16.07 -9.66 10.32
N LEU A 410 14.78 -9.81 10.11
CA LEU A 410 14.17 -11.07 9.68
C LEU A 410 14.75 -11.55 8.34
N ASP A 411 14.91 -10.66 7.35
CA ASP A 411 15.54 -10.98 6.06
C ASP A 411 16.96 -11.52 6.25
N VAL A 412 17.74 -10.89 7.12
CA VAL A 412 19.12 -11.30 7.39
C VAL A 412 19.15 -12.66 8.09
N ALA A 413 18.36 -12.84 9.13
CA ALA A 413 18.31 -14.10 9.91
C ALA A 413 17.86 -15.25 8.99
N SER A 414 16.72 -15.12 8.30
CA SER A 414 16.17 -16.17 7.43
C SER A 414 17.14 -16.57 6.31
N LYS A 415 17.81 -15.60 5.68
CA LYS A 415 18.79 -15.90 4.63
C LYS A 415 20.05 -16.58 5.17
N LEU A 416 20.54 -16.20 6.36
CA LEU A 416 21.68 -16.87 6.99
C LEU A 416 21.33 -18.30 7.42
N GLU A 417 20.17 -18.53 7.98
CA GLU A 417 19.68 -19.87 8.32
C GLU A 417 19.53 -20.74 7.06
N ALA A 418 18.92 -20.21 6.00
CA ALA A 418 18.82 -20.90 4.73
C ALA A 418 20.20 -21.28 4.18
N LEU A 419 21.15 -20.35 4.15
CA LEU A 419 22.52 -20.61 3.71
C LEU A 419 23.21 -21.66 4.59
N ALA A 420 22.99 -21.63 5.90
CA ALA A 420 23.55 -22.61 6.83
C ALA A 420 23.04 -24.03 6.50
N HIS A 421 21.74 -24.21 6.32
CA HIS A 421 21.14 -25.49 5.92
C HIS A 421 21.65 -25.98 4.56
N LEU A 422 21.76 -25.08 3.58
CA LEU A 422 22.25 -25.40 2.24
C LEU A 422 23.70 -25.85 2.24
N VAL A 423 24.57 -25.20 3.05
CA VAL A 423 25.99 -25.53 3.17
C VAL A 423 26.21 -26.82 3.95
N ALA A 424 25.55 -26.95 5.11
CA ALA A 424 25.69 -28.13 5.97
C ALA A 424 25.00 -29.38 5.42
N GLY A 425 24.00 -29.21 4.56
CA GLY A 425 23.18 -30.33 4.10
C GLY A 425 22.26 -30.89 5.20
N THR A 426 22.00 -30.12 6.24
CA THR A 426 21.14 -30.53 7.38
C THR A 426 19.68 -30.42 7.03
N SER A 427 18.87 -31.39 7.50
CA SER A 427 17.41 -31.35 7.31
C SER A 427 16.79 -30.14 7.97
N VAL A 428 15.81 -29.57 7.28
CA VAL A 428 14.99 -28.46 7.76
C VAL A 428 13.72 -29.03 8.36
N ALA A 429 13.40 -28.68 9.61
CA ALA A 429 12.09 -29.02 10.18
C ALA A 429 11.01 -28.33 9.35
N LYS A 430 9.99 -29.07 8.94
CA LYS A 430 8.77 -28.50 8.34
C LYS A 430 8.01 -27.76 9.44
N GLU A 431 8.48 -26.59 9.86
CA GLU A 431 7.64 -25.68 10.66
C GLU A 431 6.65 -25.00 9.71
N GLU A 432 5.37 -25.23 9.94
CA GLU A 432 4.28 -24.64 9.15
C GLU A 432 4.17 -23.11 9.31
N THR A 433 4.88 -22.54 10.27
CA THR A 433 4.85 -21.10 10.57
C THR A 433 6.24 -20.57 10.93
N GLY A 434 6.99 -20.12 9.94
CA GLY A 434 8.12 -19.21 10.19
C GLY A 434 7.62 -17.89 10.78
N PRO A 435 8.51 -17.05 11.33
CA PRO A 435 8.13 -15.76 11.87
C PRO A 435 7.47 -14.90 10.75
N ILE A 436 6.21 -14.53 10.98
CA ILE A 436 5.44 -13.71 10.03
C ILE A 436 6.03 -12.31 10.02
N ARG A 437 6.27 -11.77 8.82
CA ARG A 437 6.70 -10.39 8.66
C ARG A 437 5.68 -9.44 9.28
N SER A 438 6.18 -8.40 9.94
CA SER A 438 5.32 -7.44 10.61
C SER A 438 4.48 -6.66 9.60
N ILE A 439 3.20 -6.96 9.59
CA ILE A 439 2.18 -6.17 8.92
C ILE A 439 1.55 -5.29 9.99
N HIS A 440 2.15 -4.13 10.23
CA HIS A 440 1.58 -3.24 11.23
C HIS A 440 0.26 -2.66 10.73
N ASP A 441 -0.87 -3.05 11.35
CA ASP A 441 -2.13 -2.33 11.22
C ASP A 441 -2.11 -1.11 12.16
N PRO A 442 -2.04 0.11 11.61
CA PRO A 442 -2.09 1.31 12.44
C PRO A 442 -3.39 1.45 13.25
N ALA A 443 -4.43 0.69 12.94
CA ALA A 443 -5.67 0.69 13.71
C ALA A 443 -5.64 -0.28 14.91
N ASN A 444 -4.68 -1.22 14.96
CA ASN A 444 -4.59 -2.21 16.02
C ASN A 444 -3.13 -2.42 16.51
N PRO A 445 -2.61 -1.50 17.33
CA PRO A 445 -1.21 -1.54 17.79
C PRO A 445 -0.88 -2.71 18.73
N SER A 446 -1.86 -3.49 19.20
CA SER A 446 -1.67 -4.59 20.13
C SER A 446 -1.20 -5.90 19.51
N GLN A 447 -1.07 -5.97 18.17
CA GLN A 447 -0.56 -7.15 17.46
C GLN A 447 0.97 -7.16 17.28
N HIS A 448 1.69 -6.42 18.09
CA HIS A 448 3.15 -6.58 18.16
C HIS A 448 3.49 -7.90 18.85
N GLU A 449 3.78 -8.90 18.08
CA GLU A 449 4.72 -9.91 18.52
C GLU A 449 6.05 -9.21 18.79
N GLY A 450 6.66 -9.50 19.96
CA GLY A 450 7.81 -8.76 20.49
C GLY A 450 8.98 -8.63 19.50
N PRO A 451 9.96 -7.80 19.81
CA PRO A 451 11.11 -7.60 18.93
C PRO A 451 11.72 -8.95 18.60
N LEU A 452 11.94 -9.22 17.30
CA LEU A 452 12.91 -10.21 16.89
C LEU A 452 14.23 -9.72 17.43
N ASP A 453 14.64 -10.29 18.52
CA ASP A 453 15.84 -9.90 19.23
C ASP A 453 17.03 -9.98 18.28
N GLU A 454 17.94 -9.07 18.45
CA GLU A 454 19.32 -9.20 17.97
C GLU A 454 19.86 -10.62 18.17
N PHE A 455 19.31 -11.34 19.16
CA PHE A 455 19.52 -12.75 19.43
C PHE A 455 19.18 -13.69 18.24
N ALA A 456 18.11 -13.46 17.50
CA ALA A 456 17.77 -14.32 16.35
C ALA A 456 18.81 -14.18 15.22
N VAL A 457 19.29 -12.96 14.96
CA VAL A 457 20.36 -12.73 13.99
C VAL A 457 21.67 -13.34 14.48
N GLN A 458 22.00 -13.22 15.78
CA GLN A 458 23.19 -13.84 16.35
C GLN A 458 23.14 -15.37 16.27
N ALA A 459 21.98 -15.96 16.54
CA ALA A 459 21.77 -17.40 16.39
C ALA A 459 21.97 -17.85 14.92
N ALA A 460 21.43 -17.09 13.97
CA ALA A 460 21.61 -17.37 12.52
C ALA A 460 23.08 -17.20 12.10
N CYS A 461 23.80 -16.19 12.61
CA CYS A 461 25.24 -16.03 12.40
C CYS A 461 26.01 -17.25 12.94
N GLN A 462 25.64 -17.74 14.14
CA GLN A 462 26.25 -18.92 14.76
C GLN A 462 25.98 -20.18 13.94
N ALA A 463 24.75 -20.37 13.48
CA ALA A 463 24.38 -21.50 12.62
C ALA A 463 25.20 -21.48 11.32
N MET A 464 25.29 -20.34 10.67
CA MET A 464 26.06 -20.17 9.44
C MET A 464 27.56 -20.41 9.66
N ALA A 465 28.13 -19.84 10.75
CA ALA A 465 29.54 -20.05 11.08
C ALA A 465 29.85 -21.53 11.39
N SER A 466 28.91 -22.25 11.99
CA SER A 466 29.04 -23.69 12.29
C SER A 466 28.91 -24.57 11.05
N ALA A 467 28.16 -24.14 10.05
CA ALA A 467 28.00 -24.82 8.78
C ALA A 467 29.22 -24.73 7.85
N LEU A 468 30.02 -23.66 8.00
CA LEU A 468 31.25 -23.47 7.19
C LEU A 468 32.32 -24.47 7.60
N PRO A 469 32.96 -25.20 6.64
CA PRO A 469 34.16 -26.02 6.93
C PRO A 469 35.26 -25.14 7.56
N ARG A 470 35.91 -25.65 8.59
CA ARG A 470 36.92 -24.91 9.36
C ARG A 470 38.34 -25.31 8.98
N SER A 471 39.27 -24.36 9.09
CA SER A 471 40.72 -24.61 8.96
C SER A 471 41.32 -24.84 10.34
N ASP A 472 42.19 -25.83 10.47
CA ASP A 472 42.88 -26.13 11.73
C ASP A 472 43.97 -25.11 12.11
N GLN A 473 44.21 -24.10 11.28
CA GLN A 473 45.41 -23.25 11.33
C GLN A 473 45.27 -21.94 12.14
N SER A 474 44.13 -21.55 12.65
CA SER A 474 44.03 -20.29 13.38
C SER A 474 43.37 -20.41 14.75
N LYS A 475 44.06 -19.95 15.81
CA LYS A 475 43.53 -19.83 17.19
C LYS A 475 43.47 -18.36 17.63
N HIS A 476 43.30 -17.43 16.67
CA HIS A 476 43.25 -16.00 16.98
C HIS A 476 41.82 -15.54 17.08
N GLN A 477 41.52 -14.70 18.07
CA GLN A 477 40.24 -14.01 18.16
C GLN A 477 40.00 -13.18 16.91
N ALA A 478 38.83 -13.33 16.29
CA ALA A 478 38.49 -12.72 15.04
C ALA A 478 36.97 -12.53 14.92
N TYR A 479 36.55 -11.77 13.93
CA TYR A 479 35.16 -11.62 13.56
C TYR A 479 34.90 -12.23 12.19
N LEU A 480 33.75 -12.90 12.08
CA LEU A 480 33.23 -13.36 10.80
C LEU A 480 32.01 -12.48 10.47
N SER A 481 32.16 -11.66 9.44
CA SER A 481 31.09 -10.77 8.95
C SER A 481 30.40 -11.38 7.75
N PHE A 482 29.07 -11.36 7.75
CA PHE A 482 28.24 -11.92 6.68
C PHE A 482 27.61 -10.83 5.81
N ASN A 483 27.37 -11.15 4.55
CA ASN A 483 26.59 -10.32 3.64
C ASN A 483 25.49 -11.17 3.01
N THR A 484 24.24 -10.91 3.37
CA THR A 484 23.07 -11.63 2.86
C THR A 484 22.48 -11.01 1.57
N LEU A 485 23.00 -9.84 1.16
CA LEU A 485 22.65 -9.25 -0.13
C LEU A 485 23.50 -9.89 -1.24
N ASN A 486 22.99 -9.94 -2.44
CA ASN A 486 23.68 -10.57 -3.58
C ASN A 486 24.72 -9.68 -4.26
N SER A 487 25.01 -8.49 -3.74
CA SER A 487 26.02 -7.56 -4.24
C SER A 487 27.14 -7.35 -3.22
N LEU A 488 28.35 -7.09 -3.73
CA LEU A 488 29.50 -6.71 -2.91
C LEU A 488 29.18 -5.53 -2.01
N ARG A 489 29.59 -5.57 -0.74
CA ARG A 489 29.37 -4.53 0.25
C ARG A 489 30.64 -4.01 0.86
N THR A 490 30.83 -2.68 0.77
CA THR A 490 31.81 -1.95 1.56
C THR A 490 31.12 -1.29 2.72
N ARG A 491 31.53 -1.60 3.93
CA ARG A 491 30.96 -1.06 5.16
C ARG A 491 31.98 -0.86 6.27
N GLY A 492 31.65 0.02 7.21
CA GLY A 492 32.38 0.16 8.46
C GLY A 492 31.90 -0.85 9.49
N VAL A 493 32.83 -1.39 10.27
CA VAL A 493 32.54 -2.31 11.37
C VAL A 493 33.30 -1.90 12.61
N PHE A 494 32.68 -2.02 13.78
CA PHE A 494 33.31 -1.87 15.07
C PHE A 494 33.77 -3.23 15.59
N LEU A 495 34.96 -3.27 16.19
CA LEU A 495 35.67 -4.50 16.60
C LEU A 495 36.15 -4.36 18.07
N PRO A 496 35.21 -4.22 19.02
CA PRO A 496 35.57 -3.83 20.40
C PRO A 496 36.52 -4.82 21.08
N ASP A 497 36.35 -6.13 20.87
CA ASP A 497 37.06 -7.18 21.60
C ASP A 497 38.30 -7.70 20.88
N LEU A 498 38.62 -7.13 19.72
CA LEU A 498 39.83 -7.57 18.97
C LEU A 498 41.09 -7.12 19.68
N PRO A 499 42.06 -8.03 20.03
CA PRO A 499 43.25 -7.65 20.79
C PRO A 499 44.16 -6.68 20.01
N GLU A 500 44.27 -6.87 18.68
CA GLU A 500 45.11 -6.08 17.79
C GLU A 500 44.32 -5.59 16.57
N LEU A 501 44.80 -4.54 15.91
CA LEU A 501 44.19 -4.08 14.68
C LEU A 501 44.37 -5.10 13.54
N PRO A 502 43.39 -5.29 12.65
CA PRO A 502 43.59 -6.12 11.49
C PRO A 502 44.54 -5.46 10.47
N VAL A 503 45.23 -6.30 9.71
CA VAL A 503 46.04 -5.84 8.57
C VAL A 503 45.12 -5.44 7.42
N ASN A 504 45.53 -4.41 6.66
CA ASN A 504 44.83 -3.93 5.48
C ASN A 504 45.00 -4.91 4.30
N GLU A 505 44.44 -6.10 4.42
CA GLU A 505 44.36 -7.17 3.42
C GLU A 505 42.93 -7.67 3.35
N SER A 506 42.46 -8.02 2.12
CA SER A 506 41.08 -8.50 1.93
C SER A 506 40.63 -9.49 2.99
N PRO A 507 39.45 -9.29 3.65
CA PRO A 507 38.43 -8.32 3.34
C PRO A 507 38.61 -6.93 3.96
N VAL A 508 39.69 -6.66 4.68
CA VAL A 508 39.95 -5.36 5.34
C VAL A 508 40.58 -4.38 4.39
N ILE A 509 39.95 -3.24 4.17
CA ILE A 509 40.45 -2.14 3.33
C ILE A 509 41.37 -1.22 4.15
N SER A 510 40.87 -0.86 5.33
CA SER A 510 41.57 0.02 6.27
C SER A 510 41.15 -0.25 7.70
N SER A 511 42.04 -0.15 8.64
CA SER A 511 41.77 -0.31 10.07
C SER A 511 42.20 0.90 10.87
N GLY A 512 41.58 1.10 12.02
CA GLY A 512 41.87 2.20 12.93
C GLY A 512 41.31 1.95 14.32
N HIS A 513 41.63 2.85 15.23
CA HIS A 513 41.07 2.85 16.59
C HIS A 513 40.85 4.28 17.08
N ASP A 514 39.98 4.43 18.03
CA ASP A 514 39.87 5.61 18.85
C ASP A 514 40.16 5.24 20.31
N SER A 515 39.80 6.13 21.26
CA SER A 515 39.98 5.88 22.69
C SER A 515 39.05 4.81 23.25
N LYS A 516 38.02 4.39 22.53
CA LYS A 516 36.97 3.49 23.00
C LYS A 516 37.04 2.11 22.37
N GLN A 517 37.34 2.01 21.10
CA GLN A 517 37.24 0.76 20.34
C GLN A 517 38.06 0.75 19.05
N LYS A 518 38.29 -0.44 18.53
CA LYS A 518 38.87 -0.66 17.22
C LYS A 518 37.75 -0.74 16.18
N PHE A 519 38.05 -0.40 14.93
CA PHE A 519 37.14 -0.46 13.82
C PHE A 519 37.87 -0.66 12.48
N ALA A 520 37.15 -1.10 11.48
CA ALA A 520 37.69 -1.27 10.15
C ALA A 520 36.65 -0.92 9.07
N SER A 521 37.12 -0.50 7.90
CA SER A 521 36.34 -0.54 6.68
C SER A 521 36.63 -1.87 5.97
N ILE A 522 35.58 -2.62 5.66
CA ILE A 522 35.67 -3.97 5.09
C ILE A 522 34.88 -4.09 3.80
N GLU A 523 35.28 -5.05 2.97
CA GLU A 523 34.54 -5.41 1.76
C GLU A 523 34.15 -6.89 1.81
N VAL A 524 32.83 -7.18 1.79
CA VAL A 524 32.27 -8.52 1.90
C VAL A 524 31.52 -8.88 0.62
N PRO A 525 31.84 -10.00 -0.04
CA PRO A 525 31.16 -10.45 -1.25
C PRO A 525 29.67 -10.73 -0.99
N GLY A 526 28.85 -10.62 -2.05
CA GLY A 526 27.43 -10.91 -1.96
C GLY A 526 27.14 -12.38 -1.64
N CYS A 527 26.11 -12.62 -0.84
CA CYS A 527 25.76 -13.94 -0.31
C CYS A 527 26.99 -14.71 0.19
N GLY A 528 27.81 -14.03 1.01
CA GLY A 528 29.10 -14.54 1.42
C GLY A 528 29.56 -14.01 2.78
N TYR A 529 30.85 -14.17 3.02
CA TYR A 529 31.46 -13.78 4.29
C TYR A 529 32.84 -13.14 4.13
N GLY A 530 33.27 -12.42 5.17
CA GLY A 530 34.60 -11.88 5.36
C GLY A 530 35.13 -12.18 6.75
N TRP A 531 36.34 -12.72 6.85
CA TRP A 531 37.06 -13.05 8.08
C TRP A 531 38.00 -11.93 8.48
N ILE A 532 37.86 -11.38 9.67
CA ILE A 532 38.60 -10.23 10.17
C ILE A 532 39.34 -10.63 11.44
N ALA A 533 40.64 -10.84 11.36
CA ALA A 533 41.49 -11.22 12.50
C ALA A 533 42.43 -10.08 12.89
N GLY A 534 42.71 -9.95 14.19
CA GLY A 534 43.80 -9.10 14.67
C GLY A 534 45.17 -9.64 14.24
N ASP A 535 46.13 -8.74 13.99
CA ASP A 535 47.50 -9.10 13.57
C ASP A 535 48.49 -8.08 14.19
N PRO A 536 49.61 -8.53 14.78
CA PRO A 536 50.63 -7.62 15.33
C PRO A 536 51.14 -6.58 14.34
N ARG A 537 51.00 -6.84 13.04
CA ARG A 537 51.37 -5.91 11.95
C ARG A 537 50.24 -4.91 11.67
N GLY A 538 49.05 -5.05 12.29
CA GLY A 538 47.89 -4.22 12.05
C GLY A 538 48.16 -2.74 12.36
N GLY A 539 47.52 -1.86 11.56
CA GLY A 539 47.65 -0.40 11.70
C GLY A 539 49.01 0.19 11.26
N ALA A 540 49.91 -0.64 10.71
CA ALA A 540 51.27 -0.19 10.32
C ALA A 540 51.30 0.59 8.99
N ASP A 541 50.22 0.76 8.28
CA ASP A 541 50.18 1.48 7.00
C ASP A 541 50.22 3.01 7.21
N ARG A 542 51.42 3.54 7.39
CA ARG A 542 51.70 4.98 7.56
C ARG A 542 51.42 5.83 6.31
N LYS A 543 50.99 5.24 5.20
CA LYS A 543 50.71 5.96 3.95
C LYS A 543 49.27 6.48 3.86
N GLN A 544 48.35 5.88 4.57
CA GLN A 544 46.97 6.33 4.54
C GLN A 544 46.78 7.58 5.44
N LYS A 545 46.25 8.66 4.84
CA LYS A 545 45.98 9.90 5.57
C LYS A 545 44.72 9.79 6.41
N SER A 546 44.67 10.55 7.51
CA SER A 546 43.43 10.79 8.25
C SER A 546 42.33 11.31 7.34
N MET A 547 41.10 10.89 7.65
CA MET A 547 39.91 11.31 6.91
C MET A 547 39.30 12.61 7.44
N LEU A 548 39.81 13.16 8.54
CA LEU A 548 39.37 14.40 9.15
C LEU A 548 40.44 15.47 9.03
N ASP A 549 40.06 16.66 8.56
CA ASP A 549 40.89 17.86 8.49
C ASP A 549 40.07 19.10 8.88
N GLY A 550 40.22 19.56 10.12
CA GLY A 550 39.39 20.62 10.69
C GLY A 550 37.91 20.25 10.71
N HIS A 551 37.09 20.99 9.97
CA HIS A 551 35.64 20.75 9.80
C HIS A 551 35.30 20.05 8.47
N VAL A 552 36.26 19.32 7.91
CA VAL A 552 36.09 18.64 6.62
C VAL A 552 36.35 17.15 6.78
N LEU A 553 35.40 16.34 6.35
CA LEU A 553 35.58 14.89 6.20
C LEU A 553 35.91 14.57 4.73
N ARG A 554 36.89 13.68 4.52
CA ARG A 554 37.34 13.30 3.17
C ARG A 554 37.61 11.82 3.04
N ASN A 555 37.18 11.26 1.92
CA ASN A 555 37.66 9.94 1.48
C ASN A 555 37.92 9.95 -0.02
N GLU A 556 37.97 8.81 -0.69
CA GLU A 556 38.29 8.69 -2.13
C GLU A 556 37.18 9.22 -3.04
N PHE A 557 35.98 9.43 -2.53
CA PHE A 557 34.78 9.77 -3.31
C PHE A 557 34.28 11.18 -3.07
N MET A 558 34.47 11.71 -1.87
CA MET A 558 33.85 12.97 -1.46
C MET A 558 34.63 13.76 -0.42
N GLU A 559 34.35 15.06 -0.43
CA GLU A 559 34.68 16.01 0.65
C GLU A 559 33.38 16.59 1.21
N VAL A 560 33.21 16.49 2.52
CA VAL A 560 32.05 17.01 3.26
C VAL A 560 32.48 18.17 4.14
N HIS A 561 31.96 19.36 3.87
CA HIS A 561 32.26 20.56 4.61
C HIS A 561 31.14 20.89 5.58
N ILE A 562 31.44 21.00 6.88
CA ILE A 562 30.47 21.41 7.90
C ILE A 562 30.44 22.95 7.98
N HIS A 563 29.23 23.52 8.08
CA HIS A 563 29.03 24.93 8.15
C HIS A 563 29.36 25.45 9.55
N PRO A 564 30.28 26.43 9.70
CA PRO A 564 30.77 26.86 11.01
C PRO A 564 29.72 27.58 11.89
N GLU A 565 28.66 28.16 11.29
CA GLU A 565 27.62 28.89 12.03
C GLU A 565 26.39 28.02 12.33
N THR A 566 26.11 27.02 11.47
CA THR A 566 24.91 26.20 11.63
C THR A 566 25.19 24.81 12.13
N GLY A 567 26.41 24.28 11.97
CA GLY A 567 26.75 22.89 12.27
C GLY A 567 26.13 21.85 11.30
N GLY A 568 25.40 22.29 10.28
CA GLY A 568 24.88 21.48 9.21
C GLY A 568 25.90 21.27 8.09
N ILE A 569 25.56 20.54 7.04
CA ILE A 569 26.42 20.36 5.88
C ILE A 569 26.31 21.61 4.97
N LYS A 570 27.46 22.30 4.81
CA LYS A 570 27.58 23.42 3.89
C LYS A 570 27.58 22.93 2.44
N SER A 571 28.36 21.90 2.16
CA SER A 571 28.55 21.36 0.82
C SER A 571 29.14 19.96 0.86
N ILE A 572 28.80 19.17 -0.14
CA ILE A 572 29.45 17.90 -0.45
C ILE A 572 29.99 17.99 -1.87
N TYR A 573 31.30 17.81 -2.05
CA TYR A 573 31.96 17.83 -3.33
C TYR A 573 32.42 16.43 -3.73
N ASP A 574 32.24 16.08 -4.98
CA ASP A 574 32.93 14.95 -5.59
C ASP A 574 34.18 15.43 -6.32
N TYR A 575 35.14 14.52 -6.54
CA TYR A 575 36.40 14.88 -7.19
C TYR A 575 36.33 14.98 -8.72
N LYS A 576 35.23 14.52 -9.33
CA LYS A 576 35.06 14.54 -10.80
C LYS A 576 34.53 15.89 -11.26
N THR A 577 33.40 16.33 -10.69
CA THR A 577 32.73 17.54 -11.13
C THR A 577 33.13 18.76 -10.31
N ARG A 578 33.58 18.56 -9.08
CA ARG A 578 33.87 19.60 -8.08
C ARG A 578 32.70 20.53 -7.77
N GLY A 579 31.51 20.15 -8.21
CA GLY A 579 30.27 20.88 -7.90
C GLY A 579 29.74 20.53 -6.52
N ASN A 580 29.06 21.48 -5.88
CA ASN A 580 28.33 21.19 -4.65
C ASN A 580 27.12 20.31 -4.98
N ARG A 581 27.12 19.08 -4.46
CA ARG A 581 26.03 18.11 -4.64
C ARG A 581 24.83 18.40 -3.78
N LEU A 582 25.07 18.86 -2.53
CA LEU A 582 24.02 18.94 -1.52
C LEU A 582 24.47 19.82 -0.35
N SER A 583 23.52 20.52 0.27
CA SER A 583 23.62 21.09 1.60
C SER A 583 22.53 20.50 2.50
N GLN A 584 22.75 20.50 3.83
CA GLN A 584 21.82 19.92 4.80
C GLN A 584 21.66 20.80 6.03
N GLN A 585 20.42 20.93 6.52
CA GLN A 585 20.11 21.58 7.79
C GLN A 585 18.95 20.86 8.46
N LEU A 586 18.87 20.96 9.79
CA LEU A 586 17.67 20.63 10.56
C LEU A 586 16.79 21.86 10.67
N SER A 587 15.49 21.71 10.58
CA SER A 587 14.55 22.80 10.66
C SER A 587 13.20 22.38 11.20
N LEU A 588 12.48 23.28 11.85
CA LEU A 588 11.04 23.19 12.06
C LEU A 588 10.34 23.94 10.94
N ARG A 589 9.55 23.25 10.16
CA ARG A 589 8.60 23.84 9.22
C ARG A 589 7.36 24.29 9.99
N MET A 590 6.90 25.50 9.70
CA MET A 590 5.70 26.08 10.27
C MET A 590 4.80 26.64 9.16
N PRO A 591 3.47 26.56 9.30
CA PRO A 591 2.57 27.23 8.37
C PRO A 591 2.77 28.75 8.46
N GLY A 592 2.86 29.39 7.30
CA GLY A 592 2.92 30.86 7.24
C GLY A 592 1.64 31.53 7.72
N LYS A 593 1.69 32.83 7.93
CA LYS A 593 0.51 33.63 8.26
C LYS A 593 -0.51 33.51 7.12
N LYS A 594 -1.80 33.34 7.46
CA LYS A 594 -2.88 33.43 6.47
C LYS A 594 -2.82 34.80 5.80
N GLN A 595 -2.72 34.81 4.48
CA GLN A 595 -2.79 36.05 3.70
C GLN A 595 -4.18 36.70 3.86
N GLY A 596 -4.23 38.01 3.98
CA GLY A 596 -5.48 38.75 4.08
C GLY A 596 -6.36 38.64 2.83
N ALA A 597 -7.65 38.86 2.98
CA ALA A 597 -8.58 38.83 1.87
C ALA A 597 -8.18 39.93 0.84
N GLY A 598 -7.70 39.50 -0.34
CA GLY A 598 -7.25 40.38 -1.41
C GLY A 598 -5.81 40.15 -1.91
N GLU A 599 -4.99 39.39 -1.20
CA GLU A 599 -3.68 38.99 -1.67
C GLU A 599 -3.73 37.75 -2.58
N ARG A 600 -2.87 37.73 -3.62
CA ARG A 600 -2.82 36.63 -4.57
C ARG A 600 -2.37 35.36 -3.84
N TYR A 601 -3.22 34.32 -3.84
CA TYR A 601 -2.90 33.04 -3.24
C TYR A 601 -1.70 32.38 -3.95
N LEU A 602 -0.56 32.38 -3.29
CA LEU A 602 0.69 31.81 -3.82
C LEU A 602 0.85 30.31 -3.50
N GLY A 603 -0.16 29.70 -2.87
CA GLY A 603 -0.12 28.32 -2.41
C GLY A 603 0.47 28.17 -0.98
N PRO A 604 0.23 27.02 -0.32
CA PRO A 604 0.61 26.80 1.07
C PRO A 604 2.13 26.82 1.32
N ASP A 605 2.94 26.69 0.26
CA ASP A 605 4.40 26.63 0.39
C ASP A 605 5.09 27.98 0.33
N ALA A 606 4.58 28.87 -0.46
CA ALA A 606 5.14 30.22 -0.57
C ALA A 606 5.06 31.00 0.76
N SER A 607 4.15 30.58 1.65
CA SER A 607 3.97 31.17 2.98
C SER A 607 4.62 30.35 4.12
N ALA A 608 5.20 29.17 3.84
CA ALA A 608 5.81 28.35 4.88
C ALA A 608 7.05 29.02 5.46
N VAL A 609 7.16 29.04 6.78
CA VAL A 609 8.29 29.59 7.51
C VAL A 609 9.13 28.42 8.06
N TYR A 610 10.44 28.57 7.96
CA TYR A 610 11.39 27.61 8.50
C TYR A 610 12.24 28.23 9.59
N SER A 611 12.44 27.48 10.67
CA SER A 611 13.43 27.81 11.68
C SER A 611 14.85 27.66 11.13
N ARG A 612 15.83 28.23 11.81
CA ARG A 612 17.25 28.15 11.44
C ARG A 612 18.08 27.45 12.49
N MET A 613 19.15 26.75 12.06
CA MET A 613 20.14 26.18 12.96
C MET A 613 21.15 27.23 13.40
N ILE A 614 21.55 27.18 14.68
CA ILE A 614 22.68 27.91 15.24
C ILE A 614 23.53 26.91 16.00
N VAL A 615 24.80 26.74 15.59
CA VAL A 615 25.72 25.85 16.26
C VAL A 615 26.22 26.48 17.58
N THR A 616 26.40 25.69 18.60
CA THR A 616 27.05 26.08 19.84
C THR A 616 28.45 25.47 19.98
N GLN A 617 28.61 24.28 19.38
CA GLN A 617 29.90 23.56 19.44
C GLN A 617 30.05 22.65 18.23
N ILE A 618 31.27 22.60 17.68
CA ILE A 618 31.70 21.64 16.67
C ILE A 618 32.96 20.96 17.23
N ASP A 619 32.86 19.66 17.48
CA ASP A 619 33.94 18.88 18.01
C ASP A 619 34.48 17.92 16.94
N PRO A 620 35.79 17.86 16.74
CA PRO A 620 36.42 16.79 16.00
C PRO A 620 36.22 15.49 16.76
N GLY A 621 35.57 14.52 16.13
CA GLY A 621 35.43 13.16 16.65
C GLY A 621 36.65 12.31 16.27
N THR A 622 36.37 11.10 15.82
CA THR A 622 37.43 10.18 15.40
C THR A 622 38.14 10.70 14.14
N SER A 623 39.47 10.67 14.20
CA SER A 623 40.36 11.05 13.11
C SER A 623 41.30 9.91 12.82
N SER A 624 40.96 9.03 11.88
CA SER A 624 41.75 7.84 11.53
C SER A 624 41.80 7.63 10.01
N PRO A 625 42.65 6.71 9.54
CA PRO A 625 42.66 6.29 8.14
C PRO A 625 41.40 5.56 7.72
N ALA A 626 40.72 4.86 8.63
CA ALA A 626 39.56 4.03 8.33
C ALA A 626 38.23 4.77 8.47
N MET A 627 38.15 5.75 9.38
CA MET A 627 36.95 6.50 9.71
C MET A 627 37.27 7.94 10.10
N GLY A 628 36.47 8.88 9.61
CA GLY A 628 36.44 10.27 10.07
C GLY A 628 35.07 10.60 10.66
N GLU A 629 35.05 11.36 11.76
CA GLU A 629 33.83 11.71 12.48
C GLU A 629 33.86 13.17 12.96
N ILE A 630 32.72 13.87 12.84
CA ILE A 630 32.52 15.23 13.37
C ILE A 630 31.22 15.23 14.16
N HIS A 631 31.26 15.81 15.36
CA HIS A 631 30.10 16.04 16.20
C HIS A 631 29.71 17.51 16.19
N THR A 632 28.43 17.82 16.00
CA THR A 632 27.90 19.18 16.10
C THR A 632 26.73 19.22 17.06
N GLN A 633 26.63 20.28 17.85
CA GLN A 633 25.48 20.52 18.70
C GLN A 633 25.10 21.99 18.69
N GLY A 634 23.81 22.27 18.89
CA GLY A 634 23.31 23.62 18.83
C GLY A 634 21.81 23.73 19.06
N ARG A 635 21.25 24.82 18.56
CA ARG A 635 19.85 25.19 18.74
C ARG A 635 19.17 25.40 17.40
N ILE A 636 17.90 25.06 17.33
CA ILE A 636 17.00 25.42 16.24
C ILE A 636 16.14 26.56 16.74
N VAL A 637 16.19 27.72 16.07
CA VAL A 637 15.55 28.95 16.52
C VAL A 637 14.56 29.48 15.49
N SER A 638 13.50 30.18 15.95
CA SER A 638 12.57 30.91 15.10
C SER A 638 13.22 32.15 14.46
N ALA A 639 12.46 32.88 13.66
CA ALA A 639 12.88 34.16 13.11
C ALA A 639 13.12 35.22 14.22
N GLU A 640 12.44 35.10 15.34
CA GLU A 640 12.51 35.96 16.52
C GLU A 640 13.55 35.46 17.54
N ASP A 641 14.44 34.51 17.18
CA ASP A 641 15.47 33.89 18.03
C ASP A 641 14.95 33.06 19.21
N GLU A 642 13.67 32.67 19.19
CA GLU A 642 13.14 31.73 20.18
C GLU A 642 13.63 30.32 19.93
N VAL A 643 14.06 29.63 20.97
CA VAL A 643 14.56 28.25 20.87
C VAL A 643 13.41 27.27 20.68
N MET A 644 13.34 26.65 19.52
CA MET A 644 12.34 25.65 19.17
C MET A 644 12.76 24.25 19.59
N ALA A 645 14.05 23.91 19.44
CA ALA A 645 14.66 22.66 19.83
C ALA A 645 16.15 22.82 20.03
N THR A 646 16.79 21.83 20.72
CA THR A 646 18.23 21.62 20.66
C THR A 646 18.52 20.40 19.81
N TYR A 647 19.69 20.35 19.19
CA TYR A 647 20.09 19.24 18.34
C TYR A 647 21.52 18.79 18.66
N LYS A 648 21.76 17.48 18.36
CA LYS A 648 23.09 16.91 18.19
C LYS A 648 23.11 16.16 16.87
N GLN A 649 24.20 16.30 16.11
CA GLN A 649 24.44 15.54 14.89
C GLN A 649 25.84 14.95 14.92
N THR A 650 25.96 13.71 14.46
CA THR A 650 27.24 13.05 14.21
C THR A 650 27.33 12.72 12.73
N TYR A 651 28.33 13.25 12.08
CA TYR A 651 28.67 12.97 10.70
C TYR A 651 29.80 11.95 10.69
N ARG A 652 29.59 10.81 10.03
CA ARG A 652 30.56 9.72 9.96
C ARG A 652 30.81 9.33 8.53
N LEU A 653 32.09 9.25 8.13
CA LEU A 653 32.52 8.85 6.83
C LEU A 653 33.52 7.71 6.94
N TRP A 654 33.29 6.62 6.21
CA TRP A 654 34.18 5.46 6.18
C TRP A 654 35.10 5.47 4.95
N ARG A 655 36.25 4.88 5.07
CA ARG A 655 37.17 4.62 3.95
C ARG A 655 36.47 3.76 2.91
N SER A 656 36.63 4.09 1.63
CA SER A 656 36.01 3.41 0.47
C SER A 656 34.47 3.34 0.48
N SER A 657 33.80 4.05 1.39
CA SER A 657 32.35 4.19 1.37
C SER A 657 31.90 5.40 0.54
N ARG A 658 30.85 5.21 -0.26
CA ARG A 658 30.16 6.30 -0.97
C ARG A 658 29.06 6.93 -0.14
N VAL A 659 28.91 6.55 1.11
CA VAL A 659 27.85 7.00 2.01
C VAL A 659 28.41 7.80 3.16
N LEU A 660 27.91 9.02 3.35
CA LEU A 660 28.02 9.78 4.58
C LEU A 660 26.86 9.41 5.50
N GLU A 661 27.15 8.94 6.69
CA GLU A 661 26.18 8.66 7.73
C GLU A 661 25.90 9.89 8.57
N ILE A 662 24.66 10.13 8.96
CA ILE A 662 24.23 11.25 9.79
C ILE A 662 23.34 10.70 10.91
N ASP A 663 23.85 10.68 12.14
CA ASP A 663 23.06 10.41 13.32
C ASP A 663 22.53 11.75 13.88
N ILE A 664 21.21 11.84 14.13
CA ILE A 664 20.50 13.05 14.56
C ILE A 664 19.81 12.79 15.89
N GLU A 665 20.00 13.68 16.86
CA GLU A 665 19.23 13.71 18.11
C GLU A 665 18.61 15.10 18.28
N LEU A 666 17.30 15.14 18.58
CA LEU A 666 16.52 16.35 18.77
C LEU A 666 15.85 16.36 20.15
N ASP A 667 16.00 17.46 20.91
CA ASP A 667 15.26 17.72 22.12
C ASP A 667 14.35 18.93 21.91
N LEU A 668 13.04 18.70 21.90
CA LEU A 668 12.04 19.70 21.52
C LEU A 668 11.69 20.63 22.69
N LYS A 669 11.50 21.91 22.35
CA LYS A 669 10.88 22.93 23.23
C LYS A 669 9.49 23.33 22.71
N VAL A 670 9.25 23.14 21.41
CA VAL A 670 7.98 23.43 20.75
C VAL A 670 7.53 22.22 19.96
N ASP A 671 6.32 21.75 20.21
CA ASP A 671 5.72 20.64 19.46
C ASP A 671 5.18 21.12 18.10
N PRO A 672 5.32 20.30 17.05
CA PRO A 672 4.69 20.58 15.77
C PRO A 672 3.16 20.63 15.86
N LYS A 673 2.52 21.38 14.99
CA LYS A 673 1.05 21.44 14.89
C LYS A 673 0.48 20.20 14.23
N SER A 674 -0.83 20.00 14.37
CA SER A 674 -1.54 18.78 13.93
C SER A 674 -1.60 18.52 12.42
N LEU A 675 -1.22 19.47 11.57
CA LEU A 675 -1.15 19.27 10.11
C LEU A 675 0.28 18.85 9.72
N PRO A 676 0.54 17.54 9.55
CA PRO A 676 1.91 17.03 9.47
C PRO A 676 2.70 17.49 8.26
N TRP A 677 2.03 17.77 7.15
CA TRP A 677 2.69 18.27 5.94
C TRP A 677 3.03 19.75 6.00
N ASP A 678 2.40 20.48 6.92
CA ASP A 678 2.61 21.92 7.11
C ASP A 678 3.44 22.24 8.36
N SER A 679 3.51 21.32 9.33
CA SER A 679 4.25 21.51 10.58
C SER A 679 4.95 20.24 11.02
N HIS A 680 6.29 20.25 10.97
CA HIS A 680 7.15 19.12 11.37
C HIS A 680 8.60 19.53 11.51
N TYR A 681 9.36 18.85 12.34
CA TYR A 681 10.82 18.88 12.28
C TYR A 681 11.31 17.98 11.15
N CYS A 682 12.29 18.45 10.41
CA CYS A 682 12.84 17.74 9.26
C CYS A 682 14.36 17.87 9.17
N CYS A 683 14.95 16.88 8.50
CA CYS A 683 16.25 17.02 7.88
C CYS A 683 16.02 17.57 6.47
N ARG A 684 16.43 18.80 6.25
CA ARG A 684 16.24 19.54 5.00
C ARG A 684 17.47 19.45 4.14
N LEU A 685 17.28 19.00 2.92
CA LEU A 685 18.32 18.89 1.91
C LEU A 685 18.05 19.88 0.79
N ALA A 686 19.11 20.51 0.26
CA ALA A 686 19.00 21.45 -0.88
C ALA A 686 20.13 21.21 -1.88
N TRP A 687 19.81 21.32 -3.15
CA TRP A 687 20.77 21.17 -4.27
C TRP A 687 20.62 22.27 -5.29
N GLY A 688 21.65 22.52 -6.13
CA GLY A 688 21.67 23.67 -7.01
C GLY A 688 21.00 23.49 -8.38
N ASP A 689 20.78 22.26 -8.84
CA ASP A 689 20.24 21.96 -10.16
C ASP A 689 18.70 21.86 -10.11
N GLU A 690 18.00 22.89 -10.59
CA GLU A 690 16.55 22.94 -10.63
C GLU A 690 15.93 21.91 -11.60
N ALA A 691 16.70 21.46 -12.59
CA ALA A 691 16.27 20.48 -13.58
C ALA A 691 16.48 19.02 -13.11
N ALA A 692 17.02 18.81 -11.90
CA ALA A 692 17.28 17.49 -11.37
C ALA A 692 15.98 16.64 -11.27
N LEU A 693 16.10 15.39 -11.73
CA LEU A 693 15.03 14.43 -11.67
C LEU A 693 15.04 13.74 -10.30
N THR A 694 13.86 13.48 -9.77
CA THR A 694 13.71 12.76 -8.52
C THR A 694 13.21 11.35 -8.79
N TYR A 695 13.83 10.37 -8.13
CA TYR A 695 13.39 8.97 -8.11
C TYR A 695 13.27 8.48 -6.67
N HIS A 696 12.46 7.48 -6.45
CA HIS A 696 12.37 6.78 -5.17
C HIS A 696 12.01 5.31 -5.41
N ASP A 697 12.07 4.51 -4.39
CA ASP A 697 11.60 3.14 -4.47
C ASP A 697 10.08 3.05 -4.28
N VAL A 698 9.43 2.31 -5.18
CA VAL A 698 8.07 1.82 -5.01
C VAL A 698 8.16 0.31 -4.89
N GLN A 699 7.99 -0.19 -3.68
CA GLN A 699 8.17 -1.62 -3.39
C GLN A 699 9.45 -2.16 -4.03
N TRP A 700 10.57 -1.49 -3.71
CA TRP A 700 11.95 -1.79 -4.13
C TRP A 700 12.27 -1.55 -5.61
N VAL A 701 11.31 -1.14 -6.44
CA VAL A 701 11.58 -0.78 -7.84
C VAL A 701 11.81 0.72 -7.95
N ARG A 702 12.94 1.11 -8.56
CA ARG A 702 13.30 2.50 -8.82
C ARG A 702 12.29 3.14 -9.75
N THR A 703 11.60 4.16 -9.28
CA THR A 703 10.51 4.82 -10.01
C THR A 703 10.70 6.33 -10.01
N ARG A 704 10.50 6.97 -11.16
CA ARG A 704 10.53 8.43 -11.27
C ARG A 704 9.33 9.04 -10.56
N CYS A 705 9.55 10.12 -9.81
CA CYS A 705 8.52 10.87 -9.14
C CYS A 705 8.63 12.36 -9.41
N SER A 706 7.54 12.97 -9.83
CA SER A 706 7.39 14.43 -9.94
C SER A 706 6.54 15.01 -8.81
N GLY A 707 5.95 14.13 -8.00
CA GLY A 707 5.08 14.47 -6.90
C GLY A 707 5.79 15.26 -5.79
N ARG A 708 5.00 16.05 -5.09
CA ARG A 708 5.51 16.87 -3.99
C ARG A 708 5.65 16.07 -2.69
N ARG A 709 4.68 15.20 -2.39
CA ARG A 709 4.74 14.27 -1.26
C ARG A 709 5.29 12.96 -1.76
N ILE A 710 6.36 12.50 -1.15
CA ILE A 710 7.06 11.27 -1.51
C ILE A 710 6.95 10.31 -0.32
N GLU A 711 6.51 9.10 -0.59
CA GLU A 711 6.42 8.02 0.36
C GLU A 711 7.42 6.94 -0.04
N ALA A 712 8.54 6.86 0.69
CA ALA A 712 9.66 5.97 0.38
C ALA A 712 10.42 5.58 1.64
N SER A 713 10.42 4.30 2.00
CA SER A 713 11.08 3.81 3.21
C SER A 713 12.57 3.51 3.03
N ASN A 714 13.07 3.37 1.80
CA ASN A 714 14.45 2.98 1.56
C ASN A 714 15.32 4.15 1.09
N TYR A 715 14.93 4.81 0.00
CA TYR A 715 15.73 5.91 -0.54
C TYR A 715 14.93 6.92 -1.37
N VAL A 716 15.49 8.12 -1.47
CA VAL A 716 15.09 9.13 -2.48
C VAL A 716 16.35 9.55 -3.23
N GLU A 717 16.34 9.46 -4.56
CA GLU A 717 17.43 9.86 -5.43
C GLU A 717 17.16 11.22 -6.10
N ILE A 718 18.20 12.00 -6.21
CA ILE A 718 18.25 13.26 -6.95
C ILE A 718 19.28 13.07 -8.06
N GLU A 719 18.81 12.96 -9.29
CA GLU A 719 19.66 12.79 -10.48
C GLU A 719 19.79 14.14 -11.18
N ALA A 720 20.94 14.77 -10.99
CA ALA A 720 21.30 16.06 -11.55
C ALA A 720 22.28 15.89 -12.72
N SER A 721 22.50 16.94 -13.50
CA SER A 721 23.43 16.96 -14.63
C SER A 721 24.87 16.54 -14.27
N HIS A 722 25.26 16.76 -13.01
CA HIS A 722 26.60 16.49 -12.48
C HIS A 722 26.68 15.19 -11.66
N GLY A 723 25.64 14.36 -11.63
CA GLY A 723 25.63 13.05 -11.01
C GLY A 723 24.44 12.81 -10.07
N LYS A 724 24.44 11.65 -9.44
CA LYS A 724 23.36 11.13 -8.60
C LYS A 724 23.69 11.32 -7.12
N THR A 725 22.76 11.92 -6.37
CA THR A 725 22.81 12.01 -4.91
C THR A 725 21.62 11.24 -4.33
N THR A 726 21.86 10.35 -3.41
CA THR A 726 20.84 9.47 -2.82
C THR A 726 20.70 9.76 -1.33
N LEU A 727 19.51 10.12 -0.89
CA LEU A 727 19.13 10.09 0.51
C LEU A 727 18.76 8.65 0.88
N LEU A 728 19.49 8.03 1.79
CA LEU A 728 19.14 6.77 2.43
C LEU A 728 18.32 7.10 3.67
N THR A 729 17.08 6.64 3.69
CA THR A 729 16.08 7.11 4.68
C THR A 729 16.17 6.39 6.02
N GLY A 730 16.85 5.24 6.07
CA GLY A 730 16.95 4.39 7.27
C GLY A 730 15.61 3.87 7.77
N GLY A 731 14.56 3.87 6.93
CA GLY A 731 13.20 3.46 7.25
C GLY A 731 12.21 4.63 7.48
N ILE A 732 12.65 5.89 7.39
CA ILE A 732 11.78 7.06 7.50
C ILE A 732 10.97 7.19 6.21
N PRO A 733 9.60 7.13 6.25
CA PRO A 733 8.82 6.90 5.05
C PRO A 733 8.32 8.17 4.35
N PHE A 734 8.30 9.35 5.01
CA PHE A 734 7.62 10.53 4.48
C PHE A 734 8.56 11.67 4.19
N HIS A 735 8.49 12.18 2.96
CA HIS A 735 9.35 13.25 2.47
C HIS A 735 8.51 14.30 1.73
N LEU A 736 8.90 15.57 1.84
CA LEU A 736 8.23 16.69 1.21
C LEU A 736 9.21 17.43 0.29
N ARG A 737 8.94 17.39 -1.02
CA ARG A 737 9.71 18.16 -2.01
C ARG A 737 9.19 19.61 -2.05
N ASN A 738 10.08 20.58 -1.88
CA ASN A 738 9.78 22.00 -1.92
C ASN A 738 10.53 22.69 -3.05
N HIS A 739 9.87 23.57 -3.78
CA HIS A 739 10.47 24.43 -4.82
C HIS A 739 11.42 23.73 -5.81
N GLY A 740 11.17 22.46 -6.13
CA GLY A 740 11.91 21.71 -7.13
C GLY A 740 13.33 21.26 -6.72
N HIS A 741 14.03 21.94 -5.82
CA HIS A 741 15.42 21.70 -5.44
C HIS A 741 15.65 21.59 -3.94
N MET A 742 14.61 21.30 -3.18
CA MET A 742 14.66 21.04 -1.74
C MET A 742 13.83 19.84 -1.37
N LEU A 743 14.30 19.07 -0.41
CA LEU A 743 13.62 17.92 0.16
C LEU A 743 13.67 17.97 1.68
N ASP A 744 12.51 17.93 2.32
CA ASP A 744 12.37 17.77 3.76
C ASP A 744 12.09 16.30 4.07
N SER A 745 13.00 15.60 4.73
CA SER A 745 12.74 14.28 5.31
C SER A 745 12.09 14.50 6.66
N ILE A 746 10.83 14.06 6.83
CA ILE A 746 10.02 14.35 8.03
C ILE A 746 10.50 13.46 9.17
N LEU A 747 11.04 14.06 10.23
CA LEU A 747 11.55 13.36 11.42
C LEU A 747 10.49 13.31 12.51
N ILE A 748 9.98 14.49 12.90
CA ILE A 748 9.07 14.62 14.05
C ILE A 748 7.83 15.44 13.63
N PRO A 749 6.74 14.79 13.23
CA PRO A 749 5.41 15.41 13.18
C PRO A 749 4.78 15.43 14.58
N HIS A 750 3.57 16.00 14.68
CA HIS A 750 2.80 15.97 15.93
C HIS A 750 2.55 14.55 16.44
N GLY A 751 2.78 14.32 17.74
CA GLY A 751 2.58 13.01 18.36
C GLY A 751 3.75 12.02 18.20
N GLU A 752 4.86 12.40 17.54
CA GLU A 752 6.05 11.56 17.43
C GLU A 752 6.88 11.63 18.71
N THR A 753 7.24 10.48 19.26
CA THR A 753 8.02 10.35 20.49
C THR A 753 9.50 10.03 20.24
N GLN A 754 9.85 9.52 19.07
CA GLN A 754 11.23 9.28 18.66
C GLN A 754 12.03 10.58 18.62
N ARG A 755 13.26 10.55 19.13
CA ARG A 755 14.16 11.72 19.17
C ARG A 755 15.50 11.46 18.49
N LYS A 756 15.79 10.21 18.15
CA LYS A 756 17.03 9.79 17.49
C LYS A 756 16.71 9.19 16.13
N PHE A 757 17.39 9.69 15.12
CA PHE A 757 17.19 9.30 13.72
C PHE A 757 18.54 9.08 13.06
N ARG A 758 18.58 8.24 12.04
CA ARG A 758 19.75 8.00 11.22
C ARG A 758 19.39 8.16 9.76
N LEU A 759 20.15 8.96 9.03
CA LEU A 759 20.04 9.19 7.59
C LEU A 759 21.40 8.95 6.94
N GLY A 760 21.42 8.66 5.64
CA GLY A 760 22.62 8.54 4.87
C GLY A 760 22.55 9.38 3.59
N ILE A 761 23.69 9.93 3.16
CA ILE A 761 23.82 10.61 1.89
C ILE A 761 24.82 9.84 1.03
N GLY A 762 24.33 9.21 -0.03
CA GLY A 762 25.12 8.46 -1.00
C GLY A 762 25.47 9.30 -2.22
N LEU A 763 26.71 9.24 -2.70
CA LEU A 763 27.13 9.87 -3.95
C LEU A 763 27.41 8.82 -5.03
N ASP A 764 26.76 9.02 -6.18
CA ASP A 764 26.93 8.20 -7.38
C ASP A 764 26.85 6.69 -7.06
N LEU A 765 25.88 6.30 -6.22
CA LEU A 765 25.63 4.91 -5.90
C LEU A 765 25.20 4.17 -7.18
N PRO A 766 25.90 3.12 -7.61
CA PRO A 766 25.50 2.39 -8.82
C PRO A 766 24.09 1.81 -8.70
N TYR A 767 23.76 1.30 -7.52
CA TYR A 767 22.48 0.68 -7.17
C TYR A 767 22.11 1.12 -5.76
N SER A 768 21.07 1.92 -5.63
CA SER A 768 20.72 2.55 -4.34
C SER A 768 20.03 1.60 -3.38
N LEU A 769 19.15 0.73 -3.87
CA LEU A 769 18.36 -0.16 -3.01
C LEU A 769 19.18 -1.09 -2.13
N PRO A 770 20.16 -1.87 -2.65
CA PRO A 770 20.96 -2.73 -1.80
C PRO A 770 21.75 -1.96 -0.72
N VAL A 771 22.20 -0.72 -1.02
CA VAL A 771 22.86 0.13 -0.02
C VAL A 771 21.88 0.62 1.03
N ALA A 772 20.67 0.99 0.63
CA ALA A 772 19.61 1.43 1.54
C ALA A 772 19.17 0.29 2.49
N ARG A 773 19.02 -0.93 1.98
CA ARG A 773 18.67 -2.10 2.80
C ARG A 773 19.77 -2.41 3.84
N ASP A 774 21.03 -2.36 3.43
CA ASP A 774 22.18 -2.52 4.35
C ASP A 774 22.22 -1.41 5.42
N PHE A 775 21.89 -0.18 5.03
CA PHE A 775 21.84 0.97 5.92
C PHE A 775 20.69 0.88 6.93
N THR A 776 19.50 0.40 6.53
CA THR A 776 18.34 0.23 7.41
C THR A 776 18.58 -0.84 8.46
N TYR A 777 19.35 -1.88 8.14
CA TYR A 777 19.72 -2.93 9.09
C TYR A 777 20.60 -2.42 10.24
N GLN A 778 21.34 -1.35 10.05
CA GLN A 778 22.20 -0.60 11.00
C GLN A 778 23.47 -1.32 11.47
N ALA A 779 23.36 -2.55 11.97
CA ALA A 779 24.52 -3.31 12.47
C ALA A 779 24.85 -4.46 11.49
N PRO A 780 26.11 -4.58 10.99
CA PRO A 780 26.47 -5.70 10.14
C PRO A 780 26.31 -7.02 10.89
N PRO A 781 25.77 -8.09 10.24
CA PRO A 781 25.68 -9.41 10.88
C PRO A 781 27.09 -9.97 11.06
N MET A 782 27.53 -10.06 12.30
CA MET A 782 28.88 -10.48 12.66
C MET A 782 28.87 -11.42 13.84
N LEU A 783 29.83 -12.34 13.84
CA LEU A 783 30.07 -13.28 14.94
C LEU A 783 31.52 -13.26 15.34
N GLU A 784 31.80 -13.16 16.65
CA GLU A 784 33.13 -13.41 17.18
C GLU A 784 33.43 -14.91 17.14
N THR A 785 34.56 -15.29 16.59
CA THR A 785 34.98 -16.70 16.43
C THR A 785 36.49 -16.82 16.30
N ALA A 786 37.04 -17.94 16.79
CA ALA A 786 38.46 -18.23 16.68
C ALA A 786 38.82 -19.10 15.45
N ALA A 787 37.84 -19.61 14.71
CA ALA A 787 38.06 -20.56 13.62
C ALA A 787 37.87 -19.91 12.25
N MET A 788 38.93 -19.87 11.45
CA MET A 788 38.89 -19.37 10.08
C MET A 788 38.18 -20.39 9.17
N PRO A 789 37.31 -19.97 8.23
CA PRO A 789 36.74 -20.86 7.25
C PRO A 789 37.81 -21.46 6.32
N ALA A 790 37.65 -22.75 5.95
CA ALA A 790 38.63 -23.48 5.11
C ALA A 790 38.77 -22.88 3.69
N ALA A 791 37.72 -22.26 3.17
CA ALA A 791 37.72 -21.58 1.87
C ALA A 791 38.48 -20.24 1.87
N GLY A 792 39.05 -19.79 3.01
CA GLY A 792 39.87 -18.59 3.15
C GLY A 792 39.19 -17.41 3.82
N LYS A 793 39.88 -16.25 3.79
CA LYS A 793 39.41 -15.02 4.48
C LYS A 793 38.13 -14.42 3.92
N SER A 794 37.79 -14.71 2.67
CA SER A 794 36.60 -14.18 2.02
C SER A 794 36.12 -15.12 0.93
N SER A 795 34.81 -15.36 0.88
CA SER A 795 34.19 -16.22 -0.15
C SER A 795 32.70 -15.88 -0.32
N TRP A 796 32.16 -16.29 -1.48
CA TRP A 796 30.73 -16.22 -1.78
C TRP A 796 30.12 -17.64 -1.86
N LEU A 797 28.83 -17.76 -1.63
CA LEU A 797 28.05 -19.00 -1.71
C LEU A 797 27.10 -19.00 -2.92
N LEU A 798 26.52 -17.87 -3.18
CA LEU A 798 25.72 -17.60 -4.37
C LEU A 798 26.27 -16.32 -5.01
N HIS A 799 26.41 -16.31 -6.34
CA HIS A 799 26.86 -15.12 -7.07
C HIS A 799 25.88 -14.77 -8.18
N LEU A 800 25.37 -13.54 -8.14
CA LEU A 800 24.47 -12.99 -9.14
C LEU A 800 25.23 -12.01 -10.04
N GLU A 801 25.27 -12.31 -11.35
CA GLU A 801 26.00 -11.46 -12.32
C GLU A 801 25.24 -10.14 -12.58
N ALA A 802 23.90 -10.19 -12.68
CA ALA A 802 23.06 -9.01 -12.92
C ALA A 802 22.93 -8.18 -11.63
N LYS A 803 23.60 -7.02 -11.60
CA LYS A 803 23.65 -6.17 -10.39
C LYS A 803 22.38 -5.34 -10.15
N ASN A 804 21.51 -5.21 -11.14
CA ASN A 804 20.19 -4.60 -11.01
C ASN A 804 19.10 -5.59 -10.57
N VAL A 805 19.46 -6.81 -10.21
CA VAL A 805 18.53 -7.82 -9.66
C VAL A 805 18.86 -8.09 -8.20
N LEU A 806 17.86 -8.12 -7.36
CA LEU A 806 17.95 -8.46 -5.94
C LEU A 806 17.33 -9.83 -5.70
N LEU A 807 18.02 -10.69 -4.93
CA LEU A 807 17.43 -11.90 -4.36
C LEU A 807 16.65 -11.50 -3.11
N THR A 808 15.31 -11.49 -3.21
CA THR A 808 14.44 -10.98 -2.13
C THR A 808 14.29 -12.00 -1.01
N SER A 809 14.27 -13.29 -1.33
CA SER A 809 14.23 -14.41 -0.37
C SER A 809 15.18 -15.53 -0.77
N LEU A 810 15.47 -16.40 0.18
CA LEU A 810 16.23 -17.64 -0.04
C LEU A 810 15.70 -18.70 0.94
N ASN A 811 15.28 -19.84 0.41
CA ASN A 811 14.77 -20.97 1.20
C ASN A 811 15.37 -22.27 0.70
N PRO A 812 15.67 -23.25 1.57
CA PRO A 812 16.02 -24.60 1.14
C PRO A 812 14.85 -25.28 0.44
N LEU A 813 15.11 -25.94 -0.68
CA LEU A 813 14.19 -26.87 -1.32
C LEU A 813 14.50 -28.26 -0.80
N THR A 814 13.54 -28.92 -0.18
CA THR A 814 13.77 -30.20 0.51
C THR A 814 13.03 -31.34 -0.16
N ASP A 815 13.55 -32.56 0.00
CA ASP A 815 12.83 -33.78 -0.29
C ASP A 815 11.81 -34.15 0.82
N ASP A 816 11.13 -35.27 0.68
CA ASP A 816 10.15 -35.74 1.66
C ASP A 816 10.76 -36.03 3.05
N ALA A 817 12.06 -36.33 3.11
CA ALA A 817 12.81 -36.53 4.34
C ALA A 817 13.31 -35.21 5.00
N GLY A 818 13.03 -34.07 4.37
CA GLY A 818 13.48 -32.75 4.82
C GLY A 818 14.91 -32.42 4.44
N SER A 819 15.60 -33.24 3.66
CA SER A 819 16.99 -33.02 3.24
C SER A 819 17.03 -31.98 2.09
N PRO A 820 17.97 -31.02 2.11
CA PRO A 820 18.07 -30.02 1.04
C PRO A 820 18.50 -30.66 -0.28
N ILE A 821 17.64 -30.56 -1.29
CA ILE A 821 17.91 -31.00 -2.67
C ILE A 821 18.21 -29.80 -3.60
N GLY A 822 18.07 -28.59 -3.09
CA GLY A 822 18.24 -27.37 -3.84
C GLY A 822 17.84 -26.15 -3.02
N PHE A 823 17.53 -25.07 -3.71
CA PHE A 823 17.03 -23.85 -3.08
C PHE A 823 15.95 -23.17 -3.93
N GLN A 824 15.08 -22.45 -3.26
CA GLN A 824 14.16 -21.52 -3.87
C GLN A 824 14.60 -20.10 -3.53
N THR A 825 14.57 -19.22 -4.52
CA THR A 825 14.79 -17.76 -4.33
C THR A 825 13.79 -16.98 -5.17
N LYS A 826 13.57 -15.72 -4.83
CA LYS A 826 12.80 -14.81 -5.68
C LYS A 826 13.72 -13.71 -6.20
N MET A 827 13.62 -13.42 -7.49
CA MET A 827 14.45 -12.44 -8.20
C MET A 827 13.62 -11.25 -8.57
N LEU A 828 13.99 -10.05 -8.10
CA LEU A 828 13.35 -8.77 -8.41
C LEU A 828 14.31 -7.87 -9.19
N GLU A 829 13.89 -7.41 -10.37
CA GLU A 829 14.60 -6.32 -11.05
C GLU A 829 14.25 -4.99 -10.39
N THR A 830 15.26 -4.21 -9.94
CA THR A 830 15.06 -3.08 -9.02
C THR A 830 15.30 -1.69 -9.63
N GLU A 831 15.83 -1.62 -10.85
CA GLU A 831 16.24 -0.35 -11.50
C GLU A 831 15.29 0.14 -12.58
N GLY A 832 14.20 -0.61 -12.85
CA GLY A 832 13.23 -0.29 -13.89
C GLY A 832 13.81 -0.46 -15.31
N ARG A 833 14.74 -1.40 -15.51
CA ARG A 833 15.37 -1.70 -16.79
C ARG A 833 15.60 -3.20 -16.97
N PRO A 834 15.59 -3.74 -18.22
CA PRO A 834 15.79 -5.17 -18.42
C PRO A 834 17.07 -5.69 -17.78
N ALA A 835 17.01 -6.89 -17.22
CA ALA A 835 18.16 -7.60 -16.68
C ALA A 835 18.40 -8.90 -17.43
N LYS A 836 19.67 -9.17 -17.73
CA LYS A 836 20.13 -10.46 -18.26
C LYS A 836 21.40 -10.86 -17.51
N GLY A 837 21.48 -12.10 -17.06
CA GLY A 837 22.62 -12.57 -16.30
C GLY A 837 22.52 -14.01 -15.92
N ALA A 838 23.37 -14.43 -14.98
CA ALA A 838 23.37 -15.76 -14.43
C ALA A 838 23.44 -15.71 -12.91
N ILE A 839 22.85 -16.73 -12.29
CA ILE A 839 23.12 -17.10 -10.89
C ILE A 839 24.12 -18.24 -10.90
N ARG A 840 25.19 -18.10 -10.15
CA ARG A 840 26.17 -19.18 -9.89
C ARG A 840 26.00 -19.71 -8.48
N CYS A 841 26.08 -21.02 -8.34
CA CYS A 841 25.95 -21.71 -7.07
C CYS A 841 27.26 -22.46 -6.73
N PHE A 842 27.50 -22.67 -5.43
CA PHE A 842 28.67 -23.46 -4.95
C PHE A 842 28.54 -24.97 -5.22
N ARG A 843 27.38 -25.45 -5.70
CA ARG A 843 27.13 -26.83 -6.15
C ARG A 843 26.71 -26.88 -7.60
N LYS A 844 26.95 -28.01 -8.26
CA LYS A 844 26.46 -28.26 -9.62
C LYS A 844 24.94 -28.31 -9.65
N ILE A 845 24.37 -27.73 -10.68
CA ILE A 845 22.93 -27.61 -10.85
C ILE A 845 22.44 -28.66 -11.84
N LYS A 846 21.38 -29.37 -11.48
CA LYS A 846 20.68 -30.32 -12.34
C LYS A 846 19.65 -29.66 -13.21
N GLU A 847 18.80 -28.83 -12.60
CA GLU A 847 17.73 -28.11 -13.28
C GLU A 847 17.30 -26.88 -12.49
N ALA A 848 16.70 -25.92 -13.17
CA ALA A 848 16.12 -24.73 -12.57
C ALA A 848 14.83 -24.35 -13.30
N HIS A 849 13.84 -23.81 -12.56
CA HIS A 849 12.52 -23.43 -13.08
C HIS A 849 12.08 -22.08 -12.52
N LEU A 850 11.56 -21.24 -13.40
CA LEU A 850 10.74 -20.12 -12.95
C LEU A 850 9.38 -20.64 -12.49
N CYS A 851 8.88 -20.10 -11.39
CA CYS A 851 7.64 -20.51 -10.76
C CYS A 851 6.68 -19.33 -10.61
N ASP A 852 5.40 -19.61 -10.39
CA ASP A 852 4.46 -18.62 -9.87
C ASP A 852 4.66 -18.44 -8.34
N PHE A 853 3.88 -17.53 -7.72
CA PHE A 853 4.01 -17.30 -6.28
C PHE A 853 3.43 -18.41 -5.39
N HIS A 854 2.73 -19.38 -5.96
CA HIS A 854 2.34 -20.63 -5.28
C HIS A 854 3.38 -21.74 -5.37
N GLY A 855 4.48 -21.50 -6.12
CA GLY A 855 5.54 -22.49 -6.35
C GLY A 855 5.28 -23.44 -7.52
N ASN A 856 4.25 -23.19 -8.34
CA ASN A 856 4.01 -23.98 -9.55
C ASN A 856 5.04 -23.62 -10.62
N ARG A 857 5.68 -24.62 -11.21
CA ARG A 857 6.70 -24.42 -12.25
C ARG A 857 6.06 -23.94 -13.55
N ILE A 858 6.55 -22.79 -14.06
CA ILE A 858 6.06 -22.17 -15.30
C ILE A 858 6.99 -22.50 -16.47
N THR A 859 8.28 -22.24 -16.30
CA THR A 859 9.27 -22.35 -17.39
C THR A 859 10.60 -22.88 -16.88
N ARG A 860 11.20 -23.81 -17.64
CA ARG A 860 12.54 -24.31 -17.36
C ARG A 860 13.60 -23.29 -17.78
N CYS A 861 14.54 -23.01 -16.88
CA CYS A 861 15.68 -22.16 -17.17
C CYS A 861 16.81 -22.96 -17.85
N GLU A 862 17.62 -22.26 -18.65
CA GLU A 862 18.85 -22.81 -19.22
C GLU A 862 19.91 -22.92 -18.11
N VAL A 863 20.54 -24.10 -18.00
CA VAL A 863 21.58 -24.42 -17.02
C VAL A 863 22.87 -24.79 -17.74
N ASP A 864 23.98 -24.09 -17.38
CA ASP A 864 25.32 -24.35 -17.86
C ASP A 864 26.26 -24.60 -16.68
N GLY A 865 26.39 -25.87 -16.30
CA GLY A 865 27.22 -26.33 -15.19
C GLY A 865 26.74 -25.84 -13.83
N ASP A 866 27.40 -24.83 -13.28
CA ASP A 866 27.07 -24.16 -12.01
C ASP A 866 26.28 -22.86 -12.22
N ARG A 867 25.86 -22.56 -13.47
CA ARG A 867 25.23 -21.30 -13.87
C ARG A 867 23.78 -21.53 -14.32
N ILE A 868 22.87 -20.68 -13.86
CA ILE A 868 21.48 -20.61 -14.30
C ILE A 868 21.33 -19.30 -15.07
N LEU A 869 20.99 -19.38 -16.35
CA LEU A 869 20.76 -18.20 -17.18
C LEU A 869 19.32 -17.71 -17.02
N PHE A 870 19.15 -16.41 -16.86
CA PHE A 870 17.83 -15.78 -16.73
C PHE A 870 17.77 -14.44 -17.47
N GLN A 871 16.54 -14.02 -17.75
CA GLN A 871 16.21 -12.70 -18.25
C GLN A 871 14.96 -12.19 -17.53
N LEU A 872 14.98 -10.92 -17.07
CA LEU A 872 13.85 -10.26 -16.43
C LEU A 872 13.50 -8.97 -17.17
N ALA A 873 12.22 -8.68 -17.28
CA ALA A 873 11.72 -7.36 -17.71
C ALA A 873 11.94 -6.31 -16.61
N PRO A 874 11.81 -5.01 -16.91
CA PRO A 874 11.86 -3.94 -15.91
C PRO A 874 10.87 -4.20 -14.76
N GLY A 875 11.33 -4.11 -13.51
CA GLY A 875 10.49 -4.29 -12.31
C GLY A 875 9.89 -5.68 -12.11
N GLN A 876 10.29 -6.65 -12.91
CA GLN A 876 9.74 -8.02 -12.86
C GLN A 876 10.23 -8.77 -11.64
N TRP A 877 9.33 -9.54 -11.02
CA TRP A 877 9.57 -10.35 -9.83
C TRP A 877 9.10 -11.79 -10.03
N TYR A 878 10.03 -12.75 -9.96
CA TYR A 878 9.74 -14.17 -10.14
C TYR A 878 10.43 -15.06 -9.12
N PRO A 879 9.72 -16.09 -8.58
CA PRO A 879 10.32 -17.22 -7.89
C PRO A 879 11.14 -18.10 -8.85
N LEU A 880 12.26 -18.60 -8.36
CA LEU A 880 13.17 -19.52 -9.04
C LEU A 880 13.44 -20.74 -8.15
N ASP A 881 13.08 -21.92 -8.61
CA ASP A 881 13.45 -23.21 -8.00
C ASP A 881 14.70 -23.75 -8.66
N VAL A 882 15.66 -24.16 -7.85
CA VAL A 882 16.95 -24.72 -8.29
C VAL A 882 17.13 -26.09 -7.63
N ILE A 883 17.38 -27.11 -8.43
CA ILE A 883 17.68 -28.47 -7.97
C ILE A 883 19.10 -28.80 -8.29
N TRP A 884 19.82 -29.37 -7.32
CA TRP A 884 21.22 -29.78 -7.46
C TRP A 884 21.36 -31.14 -8.17
N ALA A 885 22.57 -31.34 -8.78
CA ALA A 885 22.93 -32.61 -9.43
C ALA A 885 23.25 -33.73 -8.45
#